data_83de61d1798afec2c32ad0373e464d88
#
_entry.id   83de61d1798afec2c32ad0373e464d88
#
_cell.length_a   1.000
_cell.length_b   1.000
_cell.length_c   1.000
_cell.angle_alpha   90.00
_cell.angle_beta   90.00
_cell.angle_gamma   90.00
#
_symmetry.space_group_name_H-M   'P 1'
#
loop_
_entity.id
_entity.type
_entity.pdbx_description
1 polymer ?
#
loop_
_entity_poly.entity_id
_entity_poly.type
_entity_poly.pdbx_seq_one_letter_code
_entity_poly.pdbx_strand_id
1 'polypeptide(L)'
;MENNDFFTQEEHKQLILLYKRLLRLSKDTLQKDDCHKLKTHLVKAMAEGTIPRNVFQMNPIIKDMQTAVIVAEEIGMRRASILGIMLHESVKYNLCSLESVKEEYGEDVAGIIRGLVKINELYSKSPIIESENFRNLLLSFAEDMRVILIIIADRVNLMRQIKDSPNEEARLEVSNEAAYLYAPLAHKLGLYKLKSELEDLSLKYTQHDVYYHIKEKLNATKQARDRYIEAFIEPIRKKLEDAGLKFHMKGRTKSIHSIYQKMKKQGCPFEGVYDLFAIRIILDSPLEKEKQECWQAYSIVTDMYLPNPKRLRDWLSVPKSNGYESLHITVMGPEGKWVEVQIRTERMDEIAEKGLAAHWRYKGIKGESGLDEWLNSIRETLENSDSDMEGMDQFKLDLYKDEVFVFTPKGDLYKLPQGATVLDFAFSIHSNLGCRCTGTRVNGKNVQLRQKLNSGDQVEIMTSNTQTPKRDWLTFVTTSKARNKIRQALKEIAARQTQFAKETLERKFKNRKLEYDEAILMRLIRKLGFKTVTDFYQSIANESMDVNDIIDKYLDMQKRETEQREEISYRSAEGFNMQQPTDAKDYKDDVLVIDRNLKGLDFTLARCCNPIYGDEVFGFVSINGGIKIHRCDCPNAKEMRSRFPYRIVKARWAGKSQGKQYPITLRIIGHDDIGIVTNITSIINKENNILLRSISIDSHDGLFSGMLTVTVDDNAKLESLIKKIKTVKGVKQVNR
;
A
#
# COMPACT_ATOMS: atom_id res chain seq x y z
N MET A 1 -9.72 43.41 25.90
CA MET A 1 -10.44 42.61 24.88
C MET A 1 -9.55 42.63 23.65
N GLU A 2 -8.63 41.66 23.55
CA GLU A 2 -7.82 41.46 22.36
C GLU A 2 -8.76 40.96 21.27
N ASN A 3 -8.87 41.72 20.18
CA ASN A 3 -9.53 41.30 18.97
C ASN A 3 -8.77 40.07 18.45
N ASN A 4 -9.24 38.89 18.75
CA ASN A 4 -8.83 37.67 18.10
C ASN A 4 -9.42 37.69 16.69
N ASP A 5 -8.80 38.45 15.76
CA ASP A 5 -9.16 38.46 14.36
C ASP A 5 -8.75 37.09 13.77
N PHE A 6 -9.66 36.12 13.85
CA PHE A 6 -9.50 34.80 13.23
C PHE A 6 -9.21 34.90 11.72
N PHE A 7 -9.62 36.02 11.10
CA PHE A 7 -9.34 36.36 9.72
C PHE A 7 -8.54 37.65 9.61
N THR A 8 -7.54 37.65 8.74
CA THR A 8 -6.92 38.88 8.27
C THR A 8 -7.88 39.64 7.36
N GLN A 9 -7.66 40.94 7.13
CA GLN A 9 -8.48 41.72 6.19
C GLN A 9 -8.49 41.16 4.76
N GLU A 10 -7.35 40.60 4.35
CA GLU A 10 -7.18 39.95 3.03
C GLU A 10 -8.01 38.65 2.95
N GLU A 11 -7.92 37.81 3.99
CA GLU A 11 -8.68 36.57 4.11
C GLU A 11 -10.20 36.82 4.12
N HIS A 12 -10.64 37.92 4.75
CA HIS A 12 -12.06 38.29 4.76
C HIS A 12 -12.57 38.65 3.35
N LYS A 13 -11.78 39.41 2.59
CA LYS A 13 -12.11 39.70 1.17
C LYS A 13 -12.14 38.42 0.33
N GLN A 14 -11.15 37.56 0.52
CA GLN A 14 -11.06 36.29 -0.17
C GLN A 14 -12.25 35.38 0.14
N LEU A 15 -12.66 35.29 1.39
CA LEU A 15 -13.84 34.54 1.84
C LEU A 15 -15.10 34.97 1.10
N ILE A 16 -15.36 36.27 1.02
CA ILE A 16 -16.53 36.83 0.34
C ILE A 16 -16.53 36.48 -1.17
N LEU A 17 -15.36 36.59 -1.81
CA LEU A 17 -15.22 36.25 -3.24
C LEU A 17 -15.45 34.77 -3.49
N LEU A 18 -14.85 33.88 -2.68
CA LEU A 18 -15.02 32.43 -2.76
C LEU A 18 -16.47 32.03 -2.51
N TYR A 19 -17.12 32.61 -1.50
CA TYR A 19 -18.53 32.34 -1.19
C TYR A 19 -19.45 32.74 -2.36
N LYS A 20 -19.24 33.93 -2.95
CA LYS A 20 -19.98 34.34 -4.14
C LYS A 20 -19.75 33.43 -5.35
N ARG A 21 -18.51 32.93 -5.51
CA ARG A 21 -18.17 31.97 -6.58
C ARG A 21 -18.88 30.65 -6.35
N LEU A 22 -18.80 30.12 -5.12
CA LEU A 22 -19.44 28.86 -4.73
C LEU A 22 -20.95 28.91 -4.96
N LEU A 23 -21.64 30.00 -4.56
CA LEU A 23 -23.07 30.20 -4.77
C LEU A 23 -23.42 30.20 -6.26
N ARG A 24 -22.61 30.82 -7.12
CA ARG A 24 -22.83 30.79 -8.58
C ARG A 24 -22.71 29.39 -9.16
N LEU A 25 -21.68 28.63 -8.74
CA LEU A 25 -21.44 27.27 -9.21
C LEU A 25 -22.50 26.26 -8.73
N SER A 26 -23.10 26.53 -7.57
CA SER A 26 -24.03 25.62 -6.92
C SER A 26 -25.50 26.13 -6.98
N LYS A 27 -25.82 27.13 -7.82
CA LYS A 27 -27.14 27.73 -7.93
C LYS A 27 -28.25 26.71 -8.17
N ASP A 28 -27.98 25.68 -8.97
CA ASP A 28 -28.93 24.64 -9.33
C ASP A 28 -28.92 23.43 -8.37
N THR A 29 -28.05 23.45 -7.36
CA THR A 29 -27.81 22.29 -6.47
C THR A 29 -28.04 22.59 -4.99
N LEU A 30 -27.69 23.79 -4.51
CA LEU A 30 -27.95 24.24 -3.15
C LEU A 30 -29.29 24.92 -3.05
N GLN A 31 -30.07 24.58 -2.04
CA GLN A 31 -31.32 25.25 -1.70
C GLN A 31 -31.03 26.57 -0.97
N LYS A 32 -31.97 27.53 -1.02
CA LYS A 32 -31.83 28.80 -0.30
C LYS A 32 -31.67 28.58 1.23
N ASP A 33 -32.34 27.56 1.76
CA ASP A 33 -32.30 27.17 3.16
C ASP A 33 -30.90 26.63 3.52
N ASP A 34 -30.28 25.80 2.66
CA ASP A 34 -28.91 25.31 2.86
C ASP A 34 -27.91 26.48 2.97
N CYS A 35 -28.05 27.48 2.09
CA CYS A 35 -27.17 28.66 2.09
C CYS A 35 -27.31 29.48 3.38
N HIS A 36 -28.54 29.64 3.91
CA HIS A 36 -28.80 30.37 5.12
C HIS A 36 -28.21 29.64 6.35
N LYS A 37 -28.47 28.34 6.50
CA LYS A 37 -27.95 27.50 7.57
C LYS A 37 -26.43 27.44 7.52
N LEU A 38 -25.84 27.20 6.34
CA LEU A 38 -24.38 27.17 6.17
C LEU A 38 -23.73 28.49 6.61
N LYS A 39 -24.34 29.64 6.21
CA LYS A 39 -23.82 30.93 6.67
C LYS A 39 -23.87 31.08 8.18
N THR A 40 -24.94 30.62 8.83
CA THR A 40 -25.10 30.65 10.30
C THR A 40 -24.04 29.81 10.98
N HIS A 41 -23.79 28.58 10.50
CA HIS A 41 -22.74 27.70 11.01
C HIS A 41 -21.34 28.29 10.82
N LEU A 42 -21.05 28.87 9.66
CA LEU A 42 -19.75 29.51 9.42
C LEU A 42 -19.53 30.71 10.33
N VAL A 43 -20.55 31.58 10.50
CA VAL A 43 -20.46 32.74 11.41
C VAL A 43 -20.24 32.27 12.85
N LYS A 44 -20.90 31.22 13.29
CA LYS A 44 -20.69 30.61 14.62
C LYS A 44 -19.27 30.08 14.77
N ALA A 45 -18.76 29.29 13.82
CA ALA A 45 -17.40 28.76 13.84
C ALA A 45 -16.34 29.86 13.82
N MET A 46 -16.61 30.98 13.12
CA MET A 46 -15.74 32.15 13.12
C MET A 46 -15.72 32.87 14.47
N ALA A 47 -16.89 32.98 15.13
CA ALA A 47 -17.01 33.66 16.42
C ALA A 47 -16.34 32.88 17.55
N GLU A 48 -16.39 31.57 17.50
CA GLU A 48 -15.77 30.67 18.51
C GLU A 48 -14.26 30.56 18.35
N GLY A 49 -13.69 30.76 17.14
CA GLY A 49 -12.23 30.86 16.89
C GLY A 49 -11.39 29.64 17.28
N THR A 50 -12.04 28.47 17.47
CA THR A 50 -11.41 27.26 18.04
C THR A 50 -10.72 26.36 17.04
N ILE A 51 -10.94 26.58 15.73
CA ILE A 51 -10.36 25.73 14.67
C ILE A 51 -8.93 26.22 14.36
N PRO A 52 -7.88 25.41 14.62
CA PRO A 52 -6.50 25.84 14.45
C PRO A 52 -6.11 25.90 12.96
N ARG A 53 -5.15 26.76 12.64
CA ARG A 53 -4.49 26.79 11.34
C ARG A 53 -3.62 25.55 11.18
N ASN A 54 -3.45 25.08 9.95
CA ASN A 54 -2.59 23.93 9.65
C ASN A 54 -1.09 24.30 9.74
N VAL A 55 -0.20 23.33 9.51
CA VAL A 55 1.27 23.51 9.54
C VAL A 55 1.78 24.56 8.55
N PHE A 56 1.00 24.93 7.54
CA PHE A 56 1.29 25.98 6.57
C PHE A 56 0.62 27.33 6.92
N GLN A 57 0.08 27.47 8.13
CA GLN A 57 -0.62 28.65 8.64
C GLN A 57 -1.87 29.06 7.84
N MET A 58 -2.45 28.13 7.09
CA MET A 58 -3.68 28.38 6.32
C MET A 58 -4.89 28.42 7.23
N ASN A 59 -5.80 29.36 6.93
CA ASN A 59 -7.11 29.40 7.56
C ASN A 59 -7.98 28.23 7.08
N PRO A 60 -8.49 27.36 7.98
CA PRO A 60 -9.22 26.15 7.61
C PRO A 60 -10.52 26.44 6.83
N ILE A 61 -11.28 27.46 7.20
CA ILE A 61 -12.53 27.81 6.53
C ILE A 61 -12.28 28.27 5.09
N ILE A 62 -11.21 29.05 4.85
CA ILE A 62 -10.85 29.48 3.49
C ILE A 62 -10.37 28.27 2.68
N LYS A 63 -9.55 27.41 3.28
CA LYS A 63 -9.06 26.19 2.65
C LYS A 63 -10.25 25.29 2.21
N ASP A 64 -11.21 25.07 3.11
CA ASP A 64 -12.38 24.25 2.83
C ASP A 64 -13.28 24.88 1.74
N MET A 65 -13.45 26.18 1.78
CA MET A 65 -14.21 26.88 0.74
C MET A 65 -13.54 26.80 -0.64
N GLN A 66 -12.21 26.89 -0.69
CA GLN A 66 -11.45 26.68 -1.94
C GLN A 66 -11.57 25.23 -2.41
N THR A 67 -11.49 24.26 -1.50
CA THR A 67 -11.71 22.84 -1.82
C THR A 67 -13.13 22.61 -2.35
N ALA A 68 -14.16 23.22 -1.74
CA ALA A 68 -15.53 23.14 -2.20
C ALA A 68 -15.71 23.73 -3.61
N VAL A 69 -15.02 24.84 -3.92
CA VAL A 69 -15.00 25.42 -5.28
C VAL A 69 -14.37 24.46 -6.28
N ILE A 70 -13.24 23.83 -5.96
CA ILE A 70 -12.58 22.84 -6.82
C ILE A 70 -13.51 21.64 -7.06
N VAL A 71 -14.16 21.16 -6.01
CA VAL A 71 -15.08 20.01 -6.07
C VAL A 71 -16.31 20.33 -6.93
N ALA A 72 -16.85 21.54 -6.82
CA ALA A 72 -18.01 21.96 -7.62
C ALA A 72 -17.65 22.22 -9.10
N GLU A 73 -16.53 22.91 -9.36
CA GLU A 73 -16.17 23.39 -10.70
C GLU A 73 -15.37 22.35 -11.50
N GLU A 74 -14.33 21.77 -10.89
CA GLU A 74 -13.38 20.90 -11.61
C GLU A 74 -13.80 19.42 -11.58
N ILE A 75 -14.44 18.96 -10.50
CA ILE A 75 -14.95 17.58 -10.40
C ILE A 75 -16.43 17.52 -10.80
N GLY A 76 -17.24 18.54 -10.45
CA GLY A 76 -18.66 18.61 -10.78
C GLY A 76 -19.57 17.92 -9.77
N MET A 77 -19.11 17.77 -8.52
CA MET A 77 -19.92 17.23 -7.41
C MET A 77 -20.96 18.27 -6.93
N ARG A 78 -21.98 17.76 -6.21
CA ARG A 78 -23.17 18.54 -5.89
C ARG A 78 -23.33 18.76 -4.37
N ARG A 79 -24.55 19.12 -3.94
CA ARG A 79 -25.00 19.56 -2.62
C ARG A 79 -24.30 18.84 -1.45
N ALA A 80 -24.43 17.52 -1.36
CA ALA A 80 -23.93 16.77 -0.21
C ALA A 80 -22.43 16.93 0.01
N SER A 81 -21.64 16.94 -1.07
CA SER A 81 -20.18 17.08 -1.00
C SER A 81 -19.78 18.50 -0.59
N ILE A 82 -20.45 19.52 -1.13
CA ILE A 82 -20.19 20.92 -0.77
C ILE A 82 -20.46 21.16 0.72
N LEU A 83 -21.65 20.73 1.20
CA LEU A 83 -22.03 20.85 2.61
C LEU A 83 -21.11 20.03 3.53
N GLY A 84 -20.78 18.79 3.11
CA GLY A 84 -19.86 17.94 3.85
C GLY A 84 -18.48 18.58 4.06
N ILE A 85 -17.91 19.21 3.01
CA ILE A 85 -16.65 19.93 3.09
C ILE A 85 -16.74 21.13 4.03
N MET A 86 -17.81 21.90 3.94
CA MET A 86 -17.94 23.13 4.71
C MET A 86 -18.25 22.90 6.19
N LEU A 87 -18.77 21.74 6.58
CA LEU A 87 -19.20 21.43 7.95
C LEU A 87 -18.28 20.44 8.69
N HIS A 88 -17.40 19.72 8.00
CA HIS A 88 -16.62 18.64 8.65
C HIS A 88 -15.67 19.13 9.74
N GLU A 89 -15.02 20.28 9.58
CA GLU A 89 -14.15 20.86 10.61
C GLU A 89 -14.99 21.28 11.83
N SER A 90 -16.19 21.81 11.66
CA SER A 90 -17.09 22.15 12.76
C SER A 90 -17.50 20.91 13.55
N VAL A 91 -17.72 19.77 12.92
CA VAL A 91 -18.00 18.49 13.59
C VAL A 91 -16.75 17.97 14.29
N LYS A 92 -15.61 17.99 13.65
CA LYS A 92 -14.32 17.54 14.19
C LYS A 92 -13.93 18.26 15.47
N TYR A 93 -14.18 19.58 15.55
CA TYR A 93 -13.90 20.41 16.72
C TYR A 93 -15.11 20.57 17.67
N ASN A 94 -16.14 19.73 17.53
CA ASN A 94 -17.34 19.67 18.39
C ASN A 94 -18.15 20.98 18.45
N LEU A 95 -18.09 21.82 17.41
CA LEU A 95 -18.94 23.03 17.28
C LEU A 95 -20.39 22.69 16.89
N CYS A 96 -20.57 21.54 16.25
CA CYS A 96 -21.88 20.91 16.01
C CYS A 96 -21.74 19.38 16.10
N SER A 97 -22.85 18.70 16.47
CA SER A 97 -22.85 17.23 16.49
C SER A 97 -23.17 16.64 15.12
N LEU A 98 -22.66 15.43 14.87
CA LEU A 98 -22.97 14.71 13.62
C LEU A 98 -24.45 14.40 13.49
N GLU A 99 -25.15 14.16 14.62
CA GLU A 99 -26.58 13.92 14.70
C GLU A 99 -27.37 15.17 14.25
N SER A 100 -26.98 16.36 14.72
CA SER A 100 -27.61 17.61 14.30
C SER A 100 -27.46 17.84 12.81
N VAL A 101 -26.27 17.56 12.26
CA VAL A 101 -26.04 17.67 10.78
C VAL A 101 -26.89 16.66 10.02
N LYS A 102 -27.07 15.44 10.54
CA LYS A 102 -27.92 14.42 9.93
C LYS A 102 -29.39 14.86 9.89
N GLU A 103 -29.89 15.45 10.97
CA GLU A 103 -31.26 15.97 11.05
C GLU A 103 -31.48 17.17 10.11
N GLU A 104 -30.51 18.09 10.03
CA GLU A 104 -30.64 19.32 9.24
C GLU A 104 -30.40 19.13 7.75
N TYR A 105 -29.41 18.30 7.37
CA TYR A 105 -28.92 18.20 5.99
C TYR A 105 -29.07 16.81 5.37
N GLY A 106 -29.38 15.79 6.19
CA GLY A 106 -29.61 14.40 5.76
C GLY A 106 -28.41 13.47 5.95
N GLU A 107 -28.67 12.16 5.85
CA GLU A 107 -27.67 11.09 6.04
C GLU A 107 -26.52 11.16 5.03
N ASP A 108 -26.78 11.59 3.80
CA ASP A 108 -25.76 11.72 2.75
C ASP A 108 -24.64 12.69 3.13
N VAL A 109 -25.00 13.82 3.76
CA VAL A 109 -24.03 14.81 4.25
C VAL A 109 -23.30 14.28 5.46
N ALA A 110 -24.03 13.69 6.41
CA ALA A 110 -23.45 13.09 7.62
C ALA A 110 -22.46 11.96 7.29
N GLY A 111 -22.76 11.12 6.29
CA GLY A 111 -21.89 10.05 5.82
C GLY A 111 -20.56 10.58 5.28
N ILE A 112 -20.59 11.64 4.46
CA ILE A 112 -19.38 12.28 3.95
C ILE A 112 -18.55 12.89 5.09
N ILE A 113 -19.19 13.58 6.05
CA ILE A 113 -18.49 14.18 7.20
C ILE A 113 -17.83 13.09 8.04
N ARG A 114 -18.53 11.99 8.32
CA ARG A 114 -17.97 10.84 9.05
C ARG A 114 -16.70 10.31 8.38
N GLY A 115 -16.73 10.15 7.06
CA GLY A 115 -15.57 9.73 6.29
C GLY A 115 -14.41 10.73 6.36
N LEU A 116 -14.67 12.03 6.21
CA LEU A 116 -13.64 13.08 6.29
C LEU A 116 -13.02 13.18 7.68
N VAL A 117 -13.83 13.13 8.76
CA VAL A 117 -13.33 13.18 10.15
C VAL A 117 -12.47 11.95 10.45
N LYS A 118 -12.93 10.74 10.07
CA LYS A 118 -12.17 9.50 10.25
C LYS A 118 -10.79 9.56 9.58
N ILE A 119 -10.72 10.13 8.39
CA ILE A 119 -9.46 10.29 7.66
C ILE A 119 -8.57 11.34 8.33
N ASN A 120 -9.11 12.47 8.74
CA ASN A 120 -8.35 13.48 9.47
C ASN A 120 -7.74 12.96 10.79
N GLU A 121 -8.44 12.07 11.49
CA GLU A 121 -7.90 11.38 12.67
C GLU A 121 -6.73 10.45 12.34
N LEU A 122 -6.76 9.78 11.19
CA LEU A 122 -5.65 8.95 10.72
C LEU A 122 -4.41 9.81 10.42
N TYR A 123 -4.61 10.98 9.79
CA TYR A 123 -3.52 11.94 9.52
C TYR A 123 -2.86 12.51 10.78
N SER A 124 -3.60 12.64 11.87
CA SER A 124 -3.06 13.24 13.11
C SER A 124 -2.17 12.28 13.92
N LYS A 125 -2.22 10.97 13.65
CA LYS A 125 -1.57 9.93 14.48
C LYS A 125 -0.18 9.51 13.99
N SER A 126 0.11 9.56 12.68
CA SER A 126 1.43 9.20 12.10
C SER A 126 1.48 9.55 10.61
N PRO A 127 2.66 9.65 9.98
CA PRO A 127 2.77 9.78 8.54
C PRO A 127 2.05 8.64 7.82
N ILE A 128 1.30 8.96 6.76
CA ILE A 128 0.45 8.02 6.02
C ILE A 128 1.24 6.87 5.36
N ILE A 129 2.54 7.05 5.21
CA ILE A 129 3.44 6.06 4.58
C ILE A 129 3.62 4.80 5.46
N GLU A 130 3.24 4.84 6.74
CA GLU A 130 3.23 3.65 7.58
C GLU A 130 2.07 2.70 7.20
N SER A 131 2.38 1.42 7.05
CA SER A 131 1.54 0.39 6.44
C SER A 131 0.12 0.27 7.03
N GLU A 132 -0.03 0.42 8.35
CA GLU A 132 -1.32 0.28 9.03
C GLU A 132 -2.26 1.47 8.79
N ASN A 133 -1.73 2.70 8.81
CA ASN A 133 -2.52 3.91 8.53
C ASN A 133 -2.98 3.97 7.08
N PHE A 134 -2.13 3.54 6.15
CA PHE A 134 -2.47 3.46 4.73
C PHE A 134 -3.58 2.43 4.46
N ARG A 135 -3.54 1.28 5.14
CA ARG A 135 -4.60 0.27 5.08
C ARG A 135 -5.94 0.82 5.57
N ASN A 136 -5.95 1.48 6.73
CA ASN A 136 -7.14 2.08 7.32
C ASN A 136 -7.71 3.21 6.44
N LEU A 137 -6.84 3.98 5.79
CA LEU A 137 -7.22 4.99 4.81
C LEU A 137 -7.96 4.36 3.61
N LEU A 138 -7.41 3.30 3.03
CA LEU A 138 -8.03 2.60 1.90
C LEU A 138 -9.36 1.93 2.26
N LEU A 139 -9.47 1.38 3.47
CA LEU A 139 -10.74 0.82 3.96
C LEU A 139 -11.81 1.90 4.13
N SER A 140 -11.42 3.10 4.60
CA SER A 140 -12.32 4.25 4.68
C SER A 140 -12.79 4.72 3.31
N PHE A 141 -11.93 4.65 2.30
CA PHE A 141 -12.31 4.96 0.92
C PHE A 141 -13.37 4.01 0.35
N ALA A 142 -13.38 2.76 0.79
CA ALA A 142 -14.36 1.78 0.34
C ALA A 142 -15.77 2.01 0.92
N GLU A 143 -15.93 2.88 1.93
CA GLU A 143 -17.23 3.21 2.52
C GLU A 143 -18.00 4.24 1.69
N ASP A 144 -17.34 5.32 1.22
CA ASP A 144 -17.95 6.35 0.36
C ASP A 144 -16.93 6.97 -0.59
N MET A 145 -17.11 6.73 -1.88
CA MET A 145 -16.23 7.24 -2.92
C MET A 145 -16.19 8.77 -3.04
N ARG A 146 -17.24 9.46 -2.64
CA ARG A 146 -17.27 10.92 -2.66
C ARG A 146 -16.18 11.50 -1.77
N VAL A 147 -15.87 10.83 -0.68
CA VAL A 147 -14.80 11.22 0.25
C VAL A 147 -13.42 11.18 -0.44
N ILE A 148 -13.15 10.18 -1.28
CA ILE A 148 -11.88 10.10 -2.03
C ILE A 148 -11.72 11.30 -2.97
N LEU A 149 -12.79 11.64 -3.71
CA LEU A 149 -12.78 12.76 -4.64
C LEU A 149 -12.53 14.09 -3.91
N ILE A 150 -13.14 14.26 -2.74
CA ILE A 150 -12.95 15.45 -1.88
C ILE A 150 -11.51 15.56 -1.41
N ILE A 151 -10.91 14.46 -0.97
CA ILE A 151 -9.53 14.46 -0.46
C ILE A 151 -8.51 14.74 -1.57
N ILE A 152 -8.75 14.20 -2.78
CA ILE A 152 -7.93 14.54 -3.95
C ILE A 152 -8.01 16.05 -4.22
N ALA A 153 -9.22 16.65 -4.19
CA ALA A 153 -9.41 18.07 -4.36
C ALA A 153 -8.72 18.90 -3.25
N ASP A 154 -8.83 18.43 -2.01
CA ASP A 154 -8.16 19.06 -0.87
C ASP A 154 -6.63 19.05 -1.03
N ARG A 155 -6.08 17.90 -1.47
CA ARG A 155 -4.65 17.79 -1.74
C ARG A 155 -4.20 18.71 -2.88
N VAL A 156 -4.96 18.80 -3.97
CA VAL A 156 -4.70 19.74 -5.07
C VAL A 156 -4.72 21.17 -4.57
N ASN A 157 -5.73 21.53 -3.77
CA ASN A 157 -5.87 22.86 -3.17
C ASN A 157 -4.63 23.20 -2.32
N LEU A 158 -4.23 22.28 -1.44
CA LEU A 158 -3.04 22.45 -0.60
C LEU A 158 -1.78 22.64 -1.45
N MET A 159 -1.54 21.78 -2.44
CA MET A 159 -0.38 21.85 -3.33
C MET A 159 -0.30 23.16 -4.14
N ARG A 160 -1.44 23.76 -4.52
CA ARG A 160 -1.49 25.06 -5.18
C ARG A 160 -0.99 26.20 -4.27
N GLN A 161 -1.21 26.10 -2.96
CA GLN A 161 -0.99 27.18 -1.99
C GLN A 161 0.37 27.14 -1.29
N ILE A 162 0.98 25.95 -1.14
CA ILE A 162 2.24 25.80 -0.36
C ILE A 162 3.49 26.28 -1.09
N LYS A 163 3.35 26.91 -2.26
CA LYS A 163 4.48 27.35 -3.11
C LYS A 163 5.51 28.19 -2.35
N ASP A 164 5.03 29.14 -1.57
CA ASP A 164 5.85 30.15 -0.89
C ASP A 164 5.97 29.85 0.63
N SER A 165 5.62 28.64 1.05
CA SER A 165 5.74 28.22 2.45
C SER A 165 7.20 28.11 2.87
N PRO A 166 7.58 28.69 4.04
CA PRO A 166 8.91 28.56 4.60
C PRO A 166 9.21 27.14 5.14
N ASN A 167 8.18 26.33 5.39
CA ASN A 167 8.32 24.96 5.88
C ASN A 167 8.61 24.00 4.72
N GLU A 168 9.90 23.87 4.39
CA GLU A 168 10.34 23.04 3.26
C GLU A 168 10.14 21.54 3.52
N GLU A 169 10.38 21.09 4.73
CA GLU A 169 10.21 19.67 5.12
C GLU A 169 8.77 19.22 4.93
N ALA A 170 7.80 19.94 5.49
CA ALA A 170 6.38 19.65 5.31
C ALA A 170 5.95 19.76 3.84
N ARG A 171 6.53 20.71 3.07
CA ARG A 171 6.26 20.83 1.63
C ARG A 171 6.74 19.62 0.85
N LEU A 172 7.92 19.08 1.16
CA LEU A 172 8.46 17.87 0.53
C LEU A 172 7.65 16.62 0.89
N GLU A 173 7.26 16.49 2.17
CA GLU A 173 6.42 15.39 2.63
C GLU A 173 5.09 15.35 1.89
N VAL A 174 4.36 16.47 1.88
CA VAL A 174 3.07 16.60 1.17
C VAL A 174 3.22 16.36 -0.33
N SER A 175 4.34 16.79 -0.92
CA SER A 175 4.62 16.58 -2.35
C SER A 175 4.89 15.12 -2.70
N ASN A 176 5.60 14.40 -1.84
CA ASN A 176 5.83 12.98 -1.99
C ASN A 176 4.52 12.18 -1.86
N GLU A 177 3.70 12.50 -0.86
CA GLU A 177 2.36 11.90 -0.75
C GLU A 177 1.50 12.17 -1.98
N ALA A 178 1.53 13.40 -2.51
CA ALA A 178 0.79 13.76 -3.72
C ALA A 178 1.21 12.90 -4.92
N ALA A 179 2.51 12.66 -5.10
CA ALA A 179 3.04 11.83 -6.17
C ALA A 179 2.72 10.34 -6.00
N TYR A 180 2.87 9.80 -4.78
CA TYR A 180 2.80 8.35 -4.56
C TYR A 180 1.38 7.84 -4.27
N LEU A 181 0.49 8.68 -3.76
CA LEU A 181 -0.86 8.28 -3.36
C LEU A 181 -1.94 8.99 -4.19
N TYR A 182 -1.97 10.33 -4.16
CA TYR A 182 -3.10 11.08 -4.70
C TYR A 182 -3.13 11.15 -6.23
N ALA A 183 -1.99 11.29 -6.89
CA ALA A 183 -1.95 11.30 -8.35
C ALA A 183 -2.34 9.95 -8.96
N PRO A 184 -1.89 8.78 -8.45
CA PRO A 184 -2.38 7.47 -8.87
C PRO A 184 -3.87 7.26 -8.62
N LEU A 185 -4.40 7.68 -7.46
CA LEU A 185 -5.84 7.62 -7.17
C LEU A 185 -6.64 8.49 -8.16
N ALA A 186 -6.20 9.72 -8.41
CA ALA A 186 -6.82 10.61 -9.39
C ALA A 186 -6.80 10.00 -10.81
N HIS A 187 -5.72 9.30 -11.19
CA HIS A 187 -5.64 8.56 -12.45
C HIS A 187 -6.71 7.46 -12.53
N LYS A 188 -6.81 6.64 -11.51
CA LYS A 188 -7.77 5.52 -11.46
C LYS A 188 -9.22 6.00 -11.52
N LEU A 189 -9.50 7.12 -10.85
CA LEU A 189 -10.82 7.75 -10.85
C LEU A 189 -11.12 8.61 -12.09
N GLY A 190 -10.21 8.66 -13.06
CA GLY A 190 -10.40 9.39 -14.31
C GLY A 190 -10.22 10.92 -14.20
N LEU A 191 -9.73 11.43 -13.07
CA LEU A 191 -9.47 12.86 -12.84
C LEU A 191 -8.14 13.28 -13.48
N TYR A 192 -8.01 13.14 -14.80
CA TYR A 192 -6.72 13.30 -15.50
C TYR A 192 -6.12 14.69 -15.42
N LYS A 193 -6.97 15.74 -15.31
CA LYS A 193 -6.53 17.12 -15.11
C LYS A 193 -5.86 17.30 -13.76
N LEU A 194 -6.54 16.91 -12.68
CA LEU A 194 -6.03 17.00 -11.31
C LEU A 194 -4.81 16.09 -11.09
N LYS A 195 -4.81 14.90 -11.68
CA LYS A 195 -3.67 13.99 -11.70
C LYS A 195 -2.43 14.65 -12.29
N SER A 196 -2.56 15.25 -13.48
CA SER A 196 -1.43 15.90 -14.16
C SER A 196 -0.91 17.10 -13.37
N GLU A 197 -1.81 17.83 -12.72
CA GLU A 197 -1.46 18.98 -11.88
C GLU A 197 -0.73 18.55 -10.60
N LEU A 198 -1.22 17.48 -9.92
CA LEU A 198 -0.53 16.91 -8.75
C LEU A 198 0.88 16.45 -9.09
N GLU A 199 1.05 15.77 -10.23
CA GLU A 199 2.36 15.30 -10.70
C GLU A 199 3.30 16.48 -11.03
N ASP A 200 2.79 17.52 -11.71
CA ASP A 200 3.59 18.70 -12.07
C ASP A 200 3.99 19.50 -10.82
N LEU A 201 3.07 19.71 -9.87
CA LEU A 201 3.36 20.40 -8.62
C LEU A 201 4.32 19.59 -7.73
N SER A 202 4.15 18.28 -7.67
CA SER A 202 5.08 17.41 -6.95
C SER A 202 6.48 17.47 -7.55
N LEU A 203 6.62 17.35 -8.86
CA LEU A 203 7.91 17.49 -9.54
C LEU A 203 8.55 18.86 -9.30
N LYS A 204 7.73 19.92 -9.31
CA LYS A 204 8.18 21.30 -9.04
C LYS A 204 8.81 21.47 -7.66
N TYR A 205 8.24 20.80 -6.63
CA TYR A 205 8.71 20.93 -5.25
C TYR A 205 9.80 19.93 -4.89
N THR A 206 9.82 18.75 -5.52
CA THR A 206 10.82 17.70 -5.24
C THR A 206 12.04 17.77 -6.15
N GLN A 207 11.90 18.25 -7.40
CA GLN A 207 12.96 18.34 -8.39
C GLN A 207 12.88 19.67 -9.15
N HIS A 208 13.10 20.75 -8.41
CA HIS A 208 12.95 22.13 -8.87
C HIS A 208 13.67 22.42 -10.18
N ASP A 209 14.96 22.07 -10.27
CA ASP A 209 15.80 22.38 -11.43
C ASP A 209 15.29 21.68 -12.69
N VAL A 210 14.90 20.42 -12.57
CA VAL A 210 14.33 19.63 -13.68
C VAL A 210 13.03 20.24 -14.18
N TYR A 211 12.14 20.61 -13.25
CA TYR A 211 10.86 21.21 -13.58
C TYR A 211 11.05 22.53 -14.36
N TYR A 212 11.89 23.44 -13.85
CA TYR A 212 12.10 24.73 -14.48
C TYR A 212 12.85 24.62 -15.79
N HIS A 213 13.84 23.72 -15.91
CA HIS A 213 14.52 23.45 -17.18
C HIS A 213 13.53 23.04 -18.29
N ILE A 214 12.63 22.09 -18.02
CA ILE A 214 11.61 21.65 -18.99
C ILE A 214 10.63 22.80 -19.28
N LYS A 215 10.20 23.55 -18.26
CA LYS A 215 9.31 24.69 -18.40
C LYS A 215 9.88 25.78 -19.30
N GLU A 216 11.14 26.14 -19.14
CA GLU A 216 11.85 27.13 -19.99
C GLU A 216 11.93 26.66 -21.44
N LYS A 217 12.30 25.39 -21.66
CA LYS A 217 12.35 24.80 -23.01
C LYS A 217 10.97 24.79 -23.68
N LEU A 218 9.91 24.48 -22.93
CA LEU A 218 8.53 24.56 -23.42
C LEU A 218 8.13 26.00 -23.78
N ASN A 219 8.51 26.97 -22.97
CA ASN A 219 8.21 28.37 -23.24
C ASN A 219 9.00 28.89 -24.47
N ALA A 220 10.27 28.56 -24.58
CA ALA A 220 11.10 28.95 -25.71
C ALA A 220 10.57 28.42 -27.08
N THR A 221 9.99 27.19 -27.05
CA THR A 221 9.43 26.57 -28.26
C THR A 221 7.96 26.86 -28.51
N LYS A 222 7.31 27.66 -27.66
CA LYS A 222 5.83 27.86 -27.70
C LYS A 222 5.35 28.38 -29.04
N GLN A 223 5.92 29.47 -29.55
CA GLN A 223 5.47 30.08 -30.82
C GLN A 223 5.63 29.15 -32.02
N ALA A 224 6.74 28.42 -32.09
CA ALA A 224 6.98 27.46 -33.17
C ALA A 224 5.99 26.29 -33.10
N ARG A 225 5.71 25.82 -31.89
CA ARG A 225 4.72 24.76 -31.62
C ARG A 225 3.31 25.19 -31.97
N ASP A 226 2.89 26.41 -31.59
CA ASP A 226 1.54 26.92 -31.84
C ASP A 226 1.33 27.09 -33.35
N ARG A 227 2.34 27.58 -34.10
CA ARG A 227 2.29 27.63 -35.58
C ARG A 227 2.19 26.25 -36.23
N TYR A 228 2.92 25.28 -35.73
CA TYR A 228 2.86 23.91 -36.22
C TYR A 228 1.48 23.29 -35.95
N ILE A 229 0.91 23.48 -34.75
CA ILE A 229 -0.43 23.01 -34.37
C ILE A 229 -1.46 23.59 -35.34
N GLU A 230 -1.42 24.88 -35.62
CA GLU A 230 -2.39 25.51 -36.51
C GLU A 230 -2.25 25.00 -37.95
N ALA A 231 -1.02 24.85 -38.46
CA ALA A 231 -0.75 24.27 -39.78
C ALA A 231 -1.25 22.81 -39.89
N PHE A 232 -1.20 22.05 -38.80
CA PHE A 232 -1.76 20.69 -38.76
C PHE A 232 -3.28 20.66 -38.69
N ILE A 233 -3.88 21.56 -37.92
CA ILE A 233 -5.34 21.60 -37.66
C ILE A 233 -6.11 22.12 -38.86
N GLU A 234 -5.63 23.14 -39.55
CA GLU A 234 -6.37 23.87 -40.58
C GLU A 234 -6.86 22.99 -41.75
N PRO A 235 -6.06 22.08 -42.32
CA PRO A 235 -6.55 21.17 -43.36
C PRO A 235 -7.63 20.19 -42.86
N ILE A 236 -7.48 19.70 -41.62
CA ILE A 236 -8.45 18.78 -41.00
C ILE A 236 -9.77 19.52 -40.75
N ARG A 237 -9.72 20.76 -40.25
CA ARG A 237 -10.88 21.62 -40.00
C ARG A 237 -11.74 21.72 -41.24
N LYS A 238 -11.17 22.10 -42.38
CA LYS A 238 -11.90 22.21 -43.65
C LYS A 238 -12.60 20.94 -44.06
N LYS A 239 -11.92 19.80 -43.95
CA LYS A 239 -12.49 18.49 -44.30
C LYS A 239 -13.63 18.08 -43.37
N LEU A 240 -13.53 18.36 -42.07
CA LEU A 240 -14.60 18.09 -41.12
C LEU A 240 -15.83 19.01 -41.35
N GLU A 241 -15.58 20.29 -41.70
CA GLU A 241 -16.63 21.24 -42.10
C GLU A 241 -17.34 20.81 -43.39
N ASP A 242 -16.58 20.43 -44.42
CA ASP A 242 -17.09 19.87 -45.68
C ASP A 242 -17.96 18.62 -45.46
N ALA A 243 -17.61 17.80 -44.43
CA ALA A 243 -18.38 16.62 -44.04
C ALA A 243 -19.63 16.97 -43.22
N GLY A 244 -19.89 18.22 -42.90
CA GLY A 244 -21.04 18.70 -42.15
C GLY A 244 -21.01 18.40 -40.66
N LEU A 245 -19.84 18.05 -40.10
CA LEU A 245 -19.68 17.77 -38.68
C LEU A 245 -19.61 19.07 -37.87
N LYS A 246 -20.26 19.07 -36.71
CA LYS A 246 -20.12 20.16 -35.73
C LYS A 246 -19.01 19.75 -34.73
N PHE A 247 -18.01 20.60 -34.57
CA PHE A 247 -16.84 20.27 -33.75
C PHE A 247 -16.09 21.53 -33.32
N HIS A 248 -15.22 21.33 -32.34
CA HIS A 248 -14.12 22.25 -32.07
C HIS A 248 -12.81 21.48 -31.89
N MET A 249 -11.70 22.13 -32.21
CA MET A 249 -10.37 21.54 -32.13
C MET A 249 -9.49 22.36 -31.19
N LYS A 250 -8.66 21.65 -30.40
CA LYS A 250 -7.67 22.30 -29.54
C LYS A 250 -6.38 21.50 -29.44
N GLY A 251 -5.25 22.19 -29.43
CA GLY A 251 -3.97 21.63 -29.09
C GLY A 251 -3.83 21.52 -27.56
N ARG A 252 -3.35 20.39 -27.05
CA ARG A 252 -3.04 20.16 -25.64
C ARG A 252 -1.56 19.85 -25.50
N THR A 253 -0.81 20.71 -24.80
CA THR A 253 0.57 20.41 -24.40
C THR A 253 0.56 19.39 -23.27
N LYS A 254 1.45 18.40 -23.32
CA LYS A 254 1.63 17.41 -22.24
C LYS A 254 2.18 18.06 -20.99
N SER A 255 1.85 17.50 -19.82
CA SER A 255 2.37 17.97 -18.53
C SER A 255 3.89 17.83 -18.45
N ILE A 256 4.53 18.69 -17.68
CA ILE A 256 5.99 18.70 -17.49
C ILE A 256 6.47 17.36 -16.93
N HIS A 257 5.75 16.81 -15.96
CA HIS A 257 6.04 15.48 -15.42
C HIS A 257 5.96 14.38 -16.48
N SER A 258 4.94 14.41 -17.36
CA SER A 258 4.82 13.41 -18.45
C SER A 258 5.99 13.51 -19.44
N ILE A 259 6.47 14.71 -19.74
CA ILE A 259 7.66 14.92 -20.56
C ILE A 259 8.91 14.38 -19.86
N TYR A 260 9.09 14.70 -18.59
CA TYR A 260 10.20 14.20 -17.78
C TYR A 260 10.26 12.66 -17.74
N GLN A 261 9.11 12.01 -17.50
CA GLN A 261 9.04 10.55 -17.51
C GLN A 261 9.41 9.93 -18.85
N LYS A 262 9.08 10.59 -19.95
CA LYS A 262 9.50 10.17 -21.30
C LYS A 262 11.00 10.34 -21.52
N MET A 263 11.56 11.48 -21.14
CA MET A 263 13.01 11.73 -21.19
C MET A 263 13.75 10.62 -20.41
N LYS A 264 13.29 10.30 -19.20
CA LYS A 264 13.87 9.25 -18.37
C LYS A 264 13.72 7.85 -18.98
N LYS A 265 12.55 7.51 -19.49
CA LYS A 265 12.28 6.19 -20.10
C LYS A 265 13.04 5.96 -21.40
N GLN A 266 13.20 7.01 -22.20
CA GLN A 266 13.87 6.94 -23.52
C GLN A 266 15.36 7.25 -23.42
N GLY A 267 15.87 7.74 -22.28
CA GLY A 267 17.25 8.15 -22.10
C GLY A 267 17.66 9.32 -23.03
N CYS A 268 16.70 10.22 -23.36
CA CYS A 268 16.93 11.30 -24.32
C CYS A 268 16.73 12.68 -23.66
N PRO A 269 17.40 13.74 -24.17
CA PRO A 269 17.13 15.10 -23.74
C PRO A 269 15.76 15.59 -24.22
N PHE A 270 15.33 16.78 -23.75
CA PHE A 270 14.04 17.37 -24.10
C PHE A 270 13.76 17.41 -25.61
N GLU A 271 14.76 17.75 -26.43
CA GLU A 271 14.68 17.82 -27.88
C GLU A 271 14.41 16.45 -28.55
N GLY A 272 14.71 15.36 -27.86
CA GLY A 272 14.43 13.99 -28.32
C GLY A 272 12.99 13.53 -28.06
N VAL A 273 12.18 14.33 -27.38
CA VAL A 273 10.78 13.98 -27.10
C VAL A 273 9.87 14.51 -28.22
N TYR A 274 9.46 13.65 -29.12
CA TYR A 274 8.70 14.05 -30.34
C TYR A 274 7.23 14.37 -30.09
N ASP A 275 6.56 13.81 -29.07
CA ASP A 275 5.12 13.97 -28.82
C ASP A 275 4.84 14.91 -27.64
N LEU A 276 5.29 16.16 -27.75
CA LEU A 276 5.11 17.20 -26.72
C LEU A 276 3.65 17.68 -26.58
N PHE A 277 2.82 17.44 -27.58
CA PHE A 277 1.42 17.86 -27.60
C PHE A 277 0.54 16.81 -28.26
N ALA A 278 -0.76 16.91 -28.04
CA ALA A 278 -1.79 16.16 -28.72
C ALA A 278 -2.85 17.11 -29.29
N ILE A 279 -3.49 16.73 -30.37
CA ILE A 279 -4.62 17.46 -30.95
C ILE A 279 -5.90 16.77 -30.49
N ARG A 280 -6.86 17.54 -30.03
CA ARG A 280 -8.20 17.05 -29.70
C ARG A 280 -9.22 17.54 -30.72
N ILE A 281 -9.99 16.61 -31.25
CA ILE A 281 -11.19 16.86 -32.03
C ILE A 281 -12.38 16.50 -31.14
N ILE A 282 -13.17 17.50 -30.80
CA ILE A 282 -14.33 17.37 -29.91
C ILE A 282 -15.58 17.64 -30.73
N LEU A 283 -16.40 16.62 -30.91
CA LEU A 283 -17.60 16.64 -31.74
C LEU A 283 -18.84 17.03 -30.91
N ASP A 284 -19.67 17.89 -31.41
CA ASP A 284 -20.98 18.16 -30.87
C ASP A 284 -22.00 17.22 -31.56
N SER A 285 -22.07 15.99 -31.04
CA SER A 285 -22.86 14.91 -31.63
C SER A 285 -24.01 14.50 -30.72
N PRO A 286 -25.22 14.19 -31.25
CA PRO A 286 -26.26 13.58 -30.47
C PRO A 286 -25.86 12.15 -30.06
N LEU A 287 -26.34 11.69 -28.88
CA LEU A 287 -25.92 10.43 -28.24
C LEU A 287 -25.98 9.20 -29.18
N GLU A 288 -26.99 9.17 -30.05
CA GLU A 288 -27.21 8.06 -30.99
C GLU A 288 -26.16 8.00 -32.11
N LYS A 289 -25.53 9.12 -32.44
CA LYS A 289 -24.54 9.27 -33.53
C LYS A 289 -23.09 9.40 -33.04
N GLU A 290 -22.87 9.49 -31.74
CA GLU A 290 -21.55 9.75 -31.17
C GLU A 290 -20.44 8.83 -31.73
N LYS A 291 -20.68 7.52 -31.74
CA LYS A 291 -19.71 6.55 -32.25
C LYS A 291 -19.49 6.70 -33.75
N GLN A 292 -20.56 6.84 -34.50
CA GLN A 292 -20.50 6.98 -35.95
C GLN A 292 -19.68 8.22 -36.36
N GLU A 293 -19.97 9.37 -35.78
CA GLU A 293 -19.29 10.64 -36.12
C GLU A 293 -17.82 10.62 -35.66
N CYS A 294 -17.50 9.98 -34.52
CA CYS A 294 -16.09 9.79 -34.11
C CYS A 294 -15.30 8.94 -35.12
N TRP A 295 -15.90 7.85 -35.65
CA TRP A 295 -15.26 7.04 -36.68
C TRP A 295 -15.18 7.75 -38.04
N GLN A 296 -16.15 8.59 -38.38
CA GLN A 296 -16.10 9.44 -39.55
C GLN A 296 -14.94 10.45 -39.45
N ALA A 297 -14.78 11.13 -38.32
CA ALA A 297 -13.65 12.00 -38.08
C ALA A 297 -12.29 11.25 -38.14
N TYR A 298 -12.24 10.03 -37.62
CA TYR A 298 -11.08 9.16 -37.74
C TYR A 298 -10.71 8.90 -39.21
N SER A 299 -11.68 8.53 -40.05
CA SER A 299 -11.47 8.28 -41.46
C SER A 299 -10.91 9.52 -42.17
N ILE A 300 -11.49 10.70 -41.91
CA ILE A 300 -11.04 11.95 -42.49
C ILE A 300 -9.58 12.25 -42.12
N VAL A 301 -9.19 12.07 -40.86
CA VAL A 301 -7.80 12.32 -40.40
C VAL A 301 -6.83 11.34 -41.05
N THR A 302 -7.21 10.06 -41.16
CA THR A 302 -6.33 9.01 -41.72
C THR A 302 -6.25 9.05 -43.26
N ASP A 303 -7.23 9.64 -43.93
CA ASP A 303 -7.13 9.92 -45.36
C ASP A 303 -6.10 11.03 -45.67
N MET A 304 -5.93 11.95 -44.73
CA MET A 304 -5.03 13.11 -44.92
C MET A 304 -3.61 12.84 -44.43
N TYR A 305 -3.45 12.08 -43.37
CA TYR A 305 -2.19 11.81 -42.71
C TYR A 305 -2.00 10.32 -42.46
N LEU A 306 -0.82 9.80 -42.80
CA LEU A 306 -0.47 8.38 -42.66
C LEU A 306 -0.52 7.94 -41.17
N PRO A 307 -1.43 7.02 -40.79
CA PRO A 307 -1.54 6.56 -39.42
C PRO A 307 -0.49 5.53 -39.05
N ASN A 308 -0.14 5.47 -37.75
CA ASN A 308 0.62 4.37 -37.18
C ASN A 308 -0.34 3.32 -36.56
N PRO A 309 -0.59 2.17 -37.22
CA PRO A 309 -1.58 1.19 -36.77
C PRO A 309 -1.27 0.61 -35.39
N LYS A 310 0.02 0.51 -35.00
CA LYS A 310 0.44 -0.02 -33.70
C LYS A 310 0.10 0.93 -32.54
N ARG A 311 -0.21 2.20 -32.83
CA ARG A 311 -0.54 3.22 -31.84
C ARG A 311 -2.02 3.62 -31.81
N LEU A 312 -2.88 2.91 -32.55
CA LEU A 312 -4.32 3.08 -32.42
C LEU A 312 -4.78 2.57 -31.05
N ARG A 313 -5.60 3.37 -30.36
CA ARG A 313 -6.27 3.02 -29.12
C ARG A 313 -7.76 3.30 -29.27
N ASP A 314 -8.53 2.25 -29.32
CA ASP A 314 -9.99 2.31 -29.41
C ASP A 314 -10.62 2.11 -28.04
N TRP A 315 -10.81 3.21 -27.31
CA TRP A 315 -11.61 3.25 -26.09
C TRP A 315 -13.03 3.71 -26.33
N LEU A 316 -13.43 3.85 -27.59
CA LEU A 316 -14.80 4.18 -27.99
C LEU A 316 -15.65 2.91 -28.07
N SER A 317 -15.11 1.83 -28.69
CA SER A 317 -15.77 0.54 -28.78
C SER A 317 -15.78 -0.16 -27.41
N VAL A 318 -14.67 -0.08 -26.67
CA VAL A 318 -14.50 -0.67 -25.35
C VAL A 318 -13.99 0.39 -24.36
N PRO A 319 -14.90 1.09 -23.66
CA PRO A 319 -14.51 2.09 -22.68
C PRO A 319 -13.64 1.56 -21.55
N LYS A 320 -12.78 2.41 -20.98
CA LYS A 320 -12.01 2.05 -19.77
C LYS A 320 -12.92 1.82 -18.57
N SER A 321 -12.42 1.16 -17.53
CA SER A 321 -13.17 0.89 -16.28
C SER A 321 -13.67 2.16 -15.57
N ASN A 322 -13.00 3.29 -15.78
CA ASN A 322 -13.41 4.60 -15.26
C ASN A 322 -14.34 5.38 -16.20
N GLY A 323 -14.96 4.74 -17.18
CA GLY A 323 -15.90 5.36 -18.12
C GLY A 323 -15.23 6.23 -19.20
N TYR A 324 -13.91 6.22 -19.34
CA TYR A 324 -13.20 7.00 -20.35
C TYR A 324 -13.45 6.45 -21.76
N GLU A 325 -13.97 7.27 -22.66
CA GLU A 325 -14.26 6.97 -24.07
C GLU A 325 -13.47 7.93 -24.98
N SER A 326 -12.74 7.43 -25.96
CA SER A 326 -12.02 8.24 -26.97
C SER A 326 -11.36 7.35 -28.02
N LEU A 327 -11.20 7.83 -29.26
CA LEU A 327 -10.26 7.25 -30.22
C LEU A 327 -8.94 8.00 -30.15
N HIS A 328 -7.82 7.30 -30.00
CA HIS A 328 -6.48 7.87 -30.07
C HIS A 328 -5.73 7.27 -31.24
N ILE A 329 -5.26 8.12 -32.12
CA ILE A 329 -4.41 7.76 -33.24
C ILE A 329 -3.13 8.57 -33.21
N THR A 330 -2.05 8.01 -33.77
CA THR A 330 -0.83 8.75 -34.03
C THR A 330 -0.63 8.79 -35.54
N VAL A 331 -0.53 9.96 -36.09
CA VAL A 331 -0.38 10.17 -37.55
C VAL A 331 0.90 10.93 -37.87
N MET A 332 1.41 10.74 -39.09
CA MET A 332 2.56 11.50 -39.61
C MET A 332 2.07 12.86 -40.13
N GLY A 333 2.32 13.90 -39.35
CA GLY A 333 1.96 15.27 -39.73
C GLY A 333 2.99 15.97 -40.65
N PRO A 334 2.83 17.28 -40.87
CA PRO A 334 3.82 18.08 -41.59
C PRO A 334 5.23 17.92 -41.04
N GLU A 335 6.23 18.14 -41.85
CA GLU A 335 7.67 18.01 -41.48
C GLU A 335 8.06 16.60 -40.98
N GLY A 336 7.27 15.55 -41.25
CA GLY A 336 7.56 14.17 -40.81
C GLY A 336 7.49 13.94 -39.32
N LYS A 337 6.75 14.76 -38.56
CA LYS A 337 6.59 14.63 -37.12
C LYS A 337 5.35 13.82 -36.76
N TRP A 338 5.50 12.89 -35.81
CA TRP A 338 4.35 12.13 -35.28
C TRP A 338 3.49 12.99 -34.37
N VAL A 339 2.17 13.04 -34.64
CA VAL A 339 1.18 13.79 -33.89
C VAL A 339 0.12 12.84 -33.37
N GLU A 340 -0.14 12.92 -32.05
CA GLU A 340 -1.27 12.20 -31.43
C GLU A 340 -2.56 13.00 -31.63
N VAL A 341 -3.59 12.35 -32.19
CA VAL A 341 -4.93 12.92 -32.35
C VAL A 341 -5.90 12.13 -31.48
N GLN A 342 -6.67 12.86 -30.67
CA GLN A 342 -7.70 12.32 -29.76
C GLN A 342 -9.06 12.78 -30.28
N ILE A 343 -9.96 11.83 -30.61
CA ILE A 343 -11.28 12.08 -31.16
C ILE A 343 -12.31 11.63 -30.13
N ARG A 344 -13.25 12.51 -29.78
CA ARG A 344 -14.32 12.25 -28.82
C ARG A 344 -15.42 13.29 -28.93
N THR A 345 -16.56 13.03 -28.32
CA THR A 345 -17.67 14.00 -28.25
C THR A 345 -17.56 14.91 -27.03
N GLU A 346 -18.39 15.96 -26.95
CA GLU A 346 -18.45 16.86 -25.78
C GLU A 346 -18.74 16.10 -24.48
N ARG A 347 -19.69 15.16 -24.51
CA ARG A 347 -20.00 14.29 -23.36
C ARG A 347 -18.76 13.49 -22.93
N MET A 348 -18.08 12.87 -23.88
CA MET A 348 -16.85 12.08 -23.61
C MET A 348 -15.70 12.98 -23.13
N ASP A 349 -15.59 14.22 -23.62
CA ASP A 349 -14.62 15.20 -23.14
C ASP A 349 -14.91 15.64 -21.71
N GLU A 350 -16.19 15.84 -21.36
CA GLU A 350 -16.58 16.14 -19.98
C GLU A 350 -16.24 14.99 -19.02
N ILE A 351 -16.52 13.75 -19.41
CA ILE A 351 -16.14 12.55 -18.62
C ILE A 351 -14.62 12.46 -18.49
N ALA A 352 -13.87 12.72 -19.58
CA ALA A 352 -12.41 12.68 -19.56
C ALA A 352 -11.76 13.79 -18.71
N GLU A 353 -12.42 14.97 -18.58
CA GLU A 353 -11.90 16.08 -17.78
C GLU A 353 -12.33 16.02 -16.31
N LYS A 354 -13.57 15.59 -16.01
CA LYS A 354 -14.18 15.56 -14.67
C LYS A 354 -14.25 14.16 -14.05
N GLY A 355 -13.87 13.12 -14.80
CA GLY A 355 -13.84 11.75 -14.32
C GLY A 355 -15.21 11.17 -13.99
N LEU A 356 -15.22 10.27 -13.00
CA LEU A 356 -16.42 9.53 -12.57
C LEU A 356 -17.59 10.40 -12.13
N ALA A 357 -17.34 11.58 -11.56
CA ALA A 357 -18.42 12.47 -11.14
C ALA A 357 -19.28 12.97 -12.33
N ALA A 358 -18.66 13.18 -13.50
CA ALA A 358 -19.39 13.47 -14.73
C ALA A 358 -20.18 12.24 -15.22
N HIS A 359 -19.58 11.05 -15.13
CA HIS A 359 -20.23 9.80 -15.53
C HIS A 359 -21.50 9.53 -14.69
N TRP A 360 -21.47 9.78 -13.38
CA TRP A 360 -22.64 9.66 -12.50
C TRP A 360 -23.78 10.63 -12.86
N ARG A 361 -23.45 11.79 -13.43
CA ARG A 361 -24.46 12.75 -13.92
C ARG A 361 -25.27 12.17 -15.06
N TYR A 362 -24.65 11.39 -15.95
CA TYR A 362 -25.29 10.82 -17.13
C TYR A 362 -26.00 9.49 -16.87
N LYS A 363 -25.44 8.62 -15.99
CA LYS A 363 -25.94 7.26 -15.75
C LYS A 363 -26.55 7.03 -14.36
N GLY A 364 -26.43 8.00 -13.43
CA GLY A 364 -26.84 7.84 -12.03
C GLY A 364 -25.79 7.15 -11.17
N ILE A 365 -25.95 7.23 -9.83
CA ILE A 365 -24.98 6.73 -8.83
C ILE A 365 -25.02 5.19 -8.69
N LYS A 366 -26.11 4.54 -9.12
CA LYS A 366 -26.30 3.08 -8.98
C LYS A 366 -25.89 2.35 -10.26
N GLY A 367 -24.85 1.50 -10.19
CA GLY A 367 -24.63 0.46 -11.18
C GLY A 367 -23.35 0.51 -11.99
N GLU A 368 -22.21 0.92 -11.42
CA GLU A 368 -20.89 0.70 -12.05
C GLU A 368 -20.21 -0.52 -11.47
N SER A 369 -20.43 -1.68 -12.11
CA SER A 369 -19.83 -2.94 -11.72
C SER A 369 -18.29 -2.90 -11.66
N GLY A 370 -17.64 -2.14 -12.54
CA GLY A 370 -16.17 -2.13 -12.65
C GLY A 370 -15.45 -1.41 -11.51
N LEU A 371 -16.06 -0.38 -10.94
CA LEU A 371 -15.47 0.37 -9.84
C LEU A 371 -15.81 -0.23 -8.49
N ASP A 372 -17.04 -0.69 -8.32
CA ASP A 372 -17.45 -1.48 -7.15
C ASP A 372 -16.65 -2.77 -7.07
N GLU A 373 -16.37 -3.43 -8.19
CA GLU A 373 -15.46 -4.59 -8.27
C GLU A 373 -14.03 -4.21 -7.84
N TRP A 374 -13.52 -3.06 -8.26
CA TRP A 374 -12.21 -2.59 -7.85
C TRP A 374 -12.14 -2.26 -6.35
N LEU A 375 -13.13 -1.56 -5.79
CA LEU A 375 -13.22 -1.28 -4.35
C LEU A 375 -13.36 -2.58 -3.53
N ASN A 376 -14.17 -3.52 -3.99
CA ASN A 376 -14.30 -4.83 -3.37
C ASN A 376 -12.99 -5.63 -3.45
N SER A 377 -12.27 -5.55 -4.57
CA SER A 377 -10.96 -6.18 -4.72
C SER A 377 -9.92 -5.58 -3.77
N ILE A 378 -9.93 -4.25 -3.57
CA ILE A 378 -9.10 -3.59 -2.55
C ILE A 378 -9.45 -4.11 -1.17
N ARG A 379 -10.74 -4.13 -0.82
CA ARG A 379 -11.21 -4.61 0.48
C ARG A 379 -10.77 -6.05 0.72
N GLU A 380 -11.02 -6.96 -0.22
CA GLU A 380 -10.60 -8.36 -0.13
C GLU A 380 -9.07 -8.50 -0.02
N THR A 381 -8.30 -7.69 -0.74
CA THR A 381 -6.82 -7.72 -0.68
C THR A 381 -6.32 -7.28 0.69
N LEU A 382 -6.91 -6.22 1.26
CA LEU A 382 -6.52 -5.68 2.56
C LEU A 382 -6.98 -6.57 3.73
N GLU A 383 -8.14 -7.22 3.61
CA GLU A 383 -8.66 -8.14 4.63
C GLU A 383 -7.88 -9.47 4.67
N ASN A 384 -7.39 -9.94 3.51
CA ASN A 384 -6.73 -11.25 3.37
C ASN A 384 -5.19 -11.18 3.32
N SER A 385 -4.56 -10.01 3.42
CA SER A 385 -3.10 -9.89 3.44
C SER A 385 -2.55 -10.23 4.82
N ASP A 386 -1.67 -11.22 4.88
CA ASP A 386 -1.00 -11.66 6.13
C ASP A 386 0.07 -10.65 6.61
N SER A 387 0.46 -9.67 5.77
CA SER A 387 1.36 -8.57 6.14
C SER A 387 0.95 -7.27 5.45
N ASP A 388 1.01 -6.17 6.19
CA ASP A 388 0.64 -4.83 5.71
C ASP A 388 1.51 -4.34 4.54
N MET A 389 2.78 -4.77 4.46
CA MET A 389 3.69 -4.42 3.35
C MET A 389 3.31 -5.09 2.02
N GLU A 390 2.91 -6.38 2.05
CA GLU A 390 2.49 -7.08 0.81
C GLU A 390 1.21 -6.49 0.22
N GLY A 391 0.26 -6.08 1.06
CA GLY A 391 -0.98 -5.43 0.64
C GLY A 391 -0.72 -4.08 -0.04
N MET A 392 0.25 -3.31 0.48
CA MET A 392 0.62 -1.99 -0.03
C MET A 392 1.33 -2.06 -1.39
N ASP A 393 2.28 -2.98 -1.55
CA ASP A 393 2.98 -3.16 -2.82
C ASP A 393 2.04 -3.68 -3.91
N GLN A 394 1.12 -4.56 -3.56
CA GLN A 394 0.09 -5.05 -4.47
C GLN A 394 -0.87 -3.93 -4.90
N PHE A 395 -1.32 -3.09 -3.96
CA PHE A 395 -2.16 -1.94 -4.24
C PHE A 395 -1.46 -0.94 -5.20
N LYS A 396 -0.19 -0.61 -4.94
CA LYS A 396 0.60 0.24 -5.85
C LYS A 396 0.68 -0.36 -7.26
N LEU A 397 0.93 -1.66 -7.37
CA LEU A 397 0.96 -2.35 -8.66
C LEU A 397 -0.39 -2.26 -9.40
N ASP A 398 -1.51 -2.40 -8.70
CA ASP A 398 -2.84 -2.37 -9.31
C ASP A 398 -3.28 -0.95 -9.71
N LEU A 399 -2.79 0.10 -9.04
CA LEU A 399 -3.06 1.50 -9.40
C LEU A 399 -2.45 1.93 -10.74
N TYR A 400 -1.27 1.39 -11.09
CA TYR A 400 -0.51 1.83 -12.26
C TYR A 400 -0.69 0.96 -13.51
N LYS A 401 -1.46 -0.15 -13.44
CA LYS A 401 -1.61 -1.06 -14.58
C LYS A 401 -2.66 -0.56 -15.56
N ASP A 402 -2.25 -0.45 -16.83
CA ASP A 402 -3.16 -0.36 -17.96
C ASP A 402 -3.98 -1.67 -18.09
N GLU A 403 -5.12 -1.62 -18.76
CA GLU A 403 -6.01 -2.76 -18.94
C GLU A 403 -5.78 -3.44 -20.30
N VAL A 404 -5.92 -4.76 -20.32
CA VAL A 404 -6.01 -5.56 -21.54
C VAL A 404 -7.39 -6.19 -21.64
N PHE A 405 -7.91 -6.27 -22.87
CA PHE A 405 -9.24 -6.77 -23.19
C PHE A 405 -9.13 -8.13 -23.88
N VAL A 406 -9.72 -9.16 -23.29
CA VAL A 406 -9.57 -10.55 -23.70
C VAL A 406 -10.95 -11.17 -23.90
N PHE A 407 -11.09 -12.03 -24.89
CA PHE A 407 -12.36 -12.63 -25.25
C PHE A 407 -12.40 -14.13 -24.91
N THR A 408 -13.57 -14.60 -24.45
CA THR A 408 -13.86 -16.04 -24.44
C THR A 408 -14.13 -16.52 -25.86
N PRO A 409 -14.10 -17.85 -26.14
CA PRO A 409 -14.52 -18.40 -27.43
C PRO A 409 -15.98 -18.09 -27.81
N LYS A 410 -16.83 -17.74 -26.83
CA LYS A 410 -18.22 -17.32 -27.02
C LYS A 410 -18.37 -15.85 -27.35
N GLY A 411 -17.26 -15.07 -27.28
CA GLY A 411 -17.25 -13.63 -27.52
C GLY A 411 -17.44 -12.76 -26.27
N ASP A 412 -17.53 -13.34 -25.06
CA ASP A 412 -17.63 -12.56 -23.85
C ASP A 412 -16.33 -11.80 -23.59
N LEU A 413 -16.41 -10.52 -23.28
CA LEU A 413 -15.29 -9.64 -23.04
C LEU A 413 -14.93 -9.60 -21.56
N TYR A 414 -13.63 -9.79 -21.27
CA TYR A 414 -13.05 -9.65 -19.93
C TYR A 414 -11.98 -8.58 -19.93
N LYS A 415 -11.96 -7.76 -18.87
CA LYS A 415 -10.96 -6.72 -18.60
C LYS A 415 -9.96 -7.23 -17.56
N LEU A 416 -8.68 -7.15 -17.87
CA LEU A 416 -7.60 -7.58 -16.98
C LEU A 416 -6.51 -6.51 -16.93
N PRO A 417 -5.71 -6.41 -15.85
CA PRO A 417 -4.57 -5.51 -15.83
C PRO A 417 -3.50 -5.92 -16.83
N GLN A 418 -2.80 -4.96 -17.40
CA GLN A 418 -1.70 -5.23 -18.33
C GLN A 418 -0.63 -6.12 -17.67
N GLY A 419 -0.20 -7.15 -18.40
CA GLY A 419 0.72 -8.17 -17.89
C GLY A 419 0.02 -9.34 -17.20
N ALA A 420 -1.32 -9.33 -17.12
CA ALA A 420 -2.08 -10.48 -16.67
C ALA A 420 -1.79 -11.71 -17.54
N THR A 421 -1.75 -12.85 -16.89
CA THR A 421 -1.48 -14.13 -17.53
C THR A 421 -2.77 -14.85 -17.90
N VAL A 422 -2.63 -15.90 -18.68
CA VAL A 422 -3.74 -16.80 -19.02
C VAL A 422 -4.39 -17.39 -17.77
N LEU A 423 -3.60 -17.66 -16.72
CA LEU A 423 -4.13 -18.16 -15.45
C LEU A 423 -4.95 -17.09 -14.72
N ASP A 424 -4.50 -15.81 -14.75
CA ASP A 424 -5.28 -14.69 -14.22
C ASP A 424 -6.66 -14.60 -14.89
N PHE A 425 -6.71 -14.81 -16.21
CA PHE A 425 -7.96 -14.85 -16.97
C PHE A 425 -8.87 -16.01 -16.52
N ALA A 426 -8.32 -17.21 -16.30
CA ALA A 426 -9.10 -18.34 -15.80
C ALA A 426 -9.75 -18.03 -14.44
N PHE A 427 -9.00 -17.40 -13.51
CA PHE A 427 -9.53 -16.96 -12.22
C PHE A 427 -10.51 -15.78 -12.33
N SER A 428 -10.40 -14.94 -13.35
CA SER A 428 -11.35 -13.85 -13.57
C SER A 428 -12.74 -14.35 -13.95
N ILE A 429 -12.81 -15.42 -14.74
CA ILE A 429 -14.08 -16.06 -15.12
C ILE A 429 -14.71 -16.71 -13.90
N HIS A 430 -14.02 -17.68 -13.29
CA HIS A 430 -14.51 -18.39 -12.12
C HIS A 430 -13.37 -19.03 -11.34
N SER A 431 -13.40 -18.93 -10.00
CA SER A 431 -12.33 -19.45 -9.12
C SER A 431 -12.11 -20.97 -9.30
N ASN A 432 -13.17 -21.75 -9.46
CA ASN A 432 -13.08 -23.20 -9.68
C ASN A 432 -12.42 -23.55 -11.04
N LEU A 433 -12.69 -22.74 -12.06
CA LEU A 433 -12.09 -22.87 -13.40
C LEU A 433 -10.59 -22.59 -13.33
N GLY A 434 -10.20 -21.52 -12.62
CA GLY A 434 -8.80 -21.20 -12.34
C GLY A 434 -8.07 -22.30 -11.59
N CYS A 435 -8.67 -22.86 -10.52
CA CYS A 435 -8.07 -23.94 -9.74
C CYS A 435 -7.86 -25.24 -10.54
N ARG A 436 -8.72 -25.54 -11.51
CA ARG A 436 -8.69 -26.74 -12.33
C ARG A 436 -8.01 -26.56 -13.69
N CYS A 437 -7.42 -25.39 -13.96
CA CYS A 437 -6.80 -25.07 -15.23
C CYS A 437 -5.55 -25.93 -15.47
N THR A 438 -5.55 -26.70 -16.54
CA THR A 438 -4.43 -27.59 -16.95
C THR A 438 -3.68 -27.02 -18.14
N GLY A 439 -4.35 -26.27 -18.99
CA GLY A 439 -3.81 -25.71 -20.21
C GLY A 439 -4.75 -24.67 -20.81
N THR A 440 -4.28 -24.00 -21.84
CA THR A 440 -5.03 -22.93 -22.50
C THR A 440 -4.65 -22.82 -23.95
N ARG A 441 -5.59 -22.33 -24.76
CA ARG A 441 -5.34 -21.93 -26.14
C ARG A 441 -5.56 -20.43 -26.26
N VAL A 442 -4.61 -19.74 -26.83
CA VAL A 442 -4.74 -18.32 -27.19
C VAL A 442 -4.73 -18.23 -28.72
N ASN A 443 -5.78 -17.64 -29.27
CA ASN A 443 -5.97 -17.53 -30.73
C ASN A 443 -5.79 -18.89 -31.44
N GLY A 444 -6.34 -19.96 -30.85
CA GLY A 444 -6.26 -21.35 -31.36
C GLY A 444 -4.95 -22.10 -31.10
N LYS A 445 -3.92 -21.45 -30.54
CA LYS A 445 -2.60 -22.06 -30.25
C LYS A 445 -2.47 -22.41 -28.76
N ASN A 446 -1.99 -23.63 -28.47
CA ASN A 446 -1.70 -24.04 -27.09
C ASN A 446 -0.58 -23.19 -26.49
N VAL A 447 -0.81 -22.65 -25.30
CA VAL A 447 0.15 -21.80 -24.59
C VAL A 447 0.29 -22.24 -23.14
N GLN A 448 1.40 -21.80 -22.50
CA GLN A 448 1.65 -22.05 -21.09
C GLN A 448 0.79 -21.12 -20.20
N LEU A 449 0.44 -21.57 -18.98
CA LEU A 449 -0.37 -20.80 -18.02
C LEU A 449 0.23 -19.43 -17.67
N ARG A 450 1.56 -19.28 -17.75
CA ARG A 450 2.30 -18.03 -17.51
C ARG A 450 2.34 -17.07 -18.70
N GLN A 451 1.76 -17.44 -19.85
CA GLN A 451 1.71 -16.58 -21.03
C GLN A 451 0.95 -15.29 -20.69
N LYS A 452 1.58 -14.13 -20.96
CA LYS A 452 0.93 -12.83 -20.83
C LYS A 452 -0.04 -12.59 -21.97
N LEU A 453 -1.17 -11.98 -21.65
CA LEU A 453 -2.24 -11.66 -22.57
C LEU A 453 -2.11 -10.27 -23.17
N ASN A 454 -2.58 -10.11 -24.39
CA ASN A 454 -2.69 -8.84 -25.10
C ASN A 454 -4.15 -8.54 -25.43
N SER A 455 -4.47 -7.25 -25.61
CA SER A 455 -5.82 -6.87 -26.03
C SER A 455 -6.15 -7.48 -27.39
N GLY A 456 -7.34 -8.08 -27.50
CA GLY A 456 -7.82 -8.78 -28.68
C GLY A 456 -7.58 -10.30 -28.67
N ASP A 457 -6.86 -10.83 -27.66
CA ASP A 457 -6.65 -12.27 -27.56
C ASP A 457 -7.96 -13.01 -27.24
N GLN A 458 -8.22 -14.10 -27.98
CA GLN A 458 -9.28 -15.06 -27.67
C GLN A 458 -8.69 -16.23 -26.88
N VAL A 459 -9.19 -16.48 -25.68
CA VAL A 459 -8.63 -17.46 -24.75
C VAL A 459 -9.61 -18.56 -24.41
N GLU A 460 -9.22 -19.79 -24.71
CA GLU A 460 -9.93 -21.01 -24.34
C GLU A 460 -9.22 -21.70 -23.19
N ILE A 461 -9.96 -22.01 -22.11
CA ILE A 461 -9.40 -22.64 -20.90
C ILE A 461 -9.73 -24.12 -20.90
N MET A 462 -8.69 -24.95 -20.73
CA MET A 462 -8.83 -26.40 -20.56
C MET A 462 -8.69 -26.75 -19.07
N THR A 463 -9.62 -27.57 -18.56
CA THR A 463 -9.66 -27.95 -17.16
C THR A 463 -9.64 -29.46 -16.97
N SER A 464 -9.12 -29.90 -15.80
CA SER A 464 -9.22 -31.30 -15.35
C SER A 464 -9.68 -31.34 -13.89
N ASN A 465 -10.46 -32.35 -13.55
CA ASN A 465 -10.94 -32.59 -12.20
C ASN A 465 -9.81 -33.00 -11.23
N THR A 466 -8.70 -33.51 -11.76
CA THR A 466 -7.53 -33.94 -10.98
C THR A 466 -6.53 -32.81 -10.72
N GLN A 467 -6.68 -31.69 -11.43
CA GLN A 467 -5.77 -30.54 -11.27
C GLN A 467 -6.07 -29.80 -9.98
N THR A 468 -5.00 -29.44 -9.28
CA THR A 468 -5.04 -28.59 -8.07
C THR A 468 -4.04 -27.45 -8.21
N PRO A 469 -4.28 -26.31 -7.55
CA PRO A 469 -3.35 -25.19 -7.56
C PRO A 469 -1.97 -25.57 -7.01
N LYS A 470 -0.91 -25.01 -7.62
CA LYS A 470 0.48 -25.21 -7.22
C LYS A 470 1.06 -23.92 -6.64
N ARG A 471 2.02 -24.03 -5.72
CA ARG A 471 2.70 -22.85 -5.14
C ARG A 471 3.41 -21.99 -6.20
N ASP A 472 3.96 -22.62 -7.24
CA ASP A 472 4.63 -21.94 -8.34
C ASP A 472 3.71 -20.99 -9.12
N TRP A 473 2.40 -21.19 -9.06
CA TRP A 473 1.44 -20.30 -9.71
C TRP A 473 1.48 -18.88 -9.12
N LEU A 474 1.81 -18.76 -7.84
CA LEU A 474 1.94 -17.46 -7.17
C LEU A 474 3.10 -16.60 -7.71
N THR A 475 4.08 -17.21 -8.38
CA THR A 475 5.26 -16.51 -8.90
C THR A 475 4.97 -15.69 -10.17
N PHE A 476 3.96 -16.08 -10.95
CA PHE A 476 3.69 -15.46 -12.25
C PHE A 476 2.29 -14.85 -12.38
N VAL A 477 1.33 -15.18 -11.50
CA VAL A 477 0.02 -14.50 -11.52
C VAL A 477 0.17 -13.04 -11.11
N THR A 478 -0.59 -12.18 -11.80
CA THR A 478 -0.49 -10.74 -11.67
C THR A 478 -1.66 -10.15 -10.88
N THR A 479 -2.86 -10.77 -10.97
CA THR A 479 -4.07 -10.22 -10.33
C THR A 479 -4.16 -10.63 -8.86
N SER A 480 -4.64 -9.70 -8.02
CA SER A 480 -4.91 -9.96 -6.59
C SER A 480 -5.94 -11.07 -6.41
N LYS A 481 -6.99 -11.10 -7.26
CA LYS A 481 -8.04 -12.13 -7.24
C LYS A 481 -7.47 -13.53 -7.43
N ALA A 482 -6.62 -13.74 -8.46
CA ALA A 482 -5.99 -15.03 -8.71
C ALA A 482 -5.08 -15.43 -7.54
N ARG A 483 -4.23 -14.51 -7.06
CA ARG A 483 -3.28 -14.74 -5.98
C ARG A 483 -3.99 -15.15 -4.68
N ASN A 484 -5.04 -14.43 -4.29
CA ASN A 484 -5.81 -14.71 -3.09
C ASN A 484 -6.55 -16.06 -3.19
N LYS A 485 -7.17 -16.35 -4.35
CA LYS A 485 -7.87 -17.62 -4.55
C LYS A 485 -6.92 -18.82 -4.60
N ILE A 486 -5.72 -18.65 -5.15
CA ILE A 486 -4.66 -19.69 -5.11
C ILE A 486 -4.22 -19.92 -3.66
N ARG A 487 -3.91 -18.86 -2.88
CA ARG A 487 -3.52 -18.98 -1.47
C ARG A 487 -4.61 -19.68 -0.65
N GLN A 488 -5.87 -19.27 -0.84
CA GLN A 488 -7.02 -19.88 -0.18
C GLN A 488 -7.11 -21.36 -0.50
N ALA A 489 -7.07 -21.73 -1.79
CA ALA A 489 -7.14 -23.12 -2.22
C ALA A 489 -5.97 -23.98 -1.71
N LEU A 490 -4.73 -23.43 -1.69
CA LEU A 490 -3.57 -24.12 -1.11
C LEU A 490 -3.74 -24.34 0.40
N LYS A 491 -4.29 -23.37 1.13
CA LYS A 491 -4.61 -23.51 2.56
C LYS A 491 -5.67 -24.57 2.81
N GLU A 492 -6.71 -24.63 2.00
CA GLU A 492 -7.76 -25.65 2.09
C GLU A 492 -7.22 -27.06 1.77
N ILE A 493 -6.36 -27.19 0.74
CA ILE A 493 -5.68 -28.45 0.41
C ILE A 493 -4.80 -28.91 1.59
N ALA A 494 -3.98 -28.01 2.13
CA ALA A 494 -3.15 -28.31 3.28
C ALA A 494 -3.97 -28.71 4.51
N ALA A 495 -5.09 -28.04 4.78
CA ALA A 495 -6.00 -28.41 5.89
C ALA A 495 -6.61 -29.78 5.69
N ARG A 496 -7.07 -30.12 4.48
CA ARG A 496 -7.61 -31.47 4.17
C ARG A 496 -6.54 -32.56 4.30
N GLN A 497 -5.31 -32.30 3.82
CA GLN A 497 -4.19 -33.22 3.95
C GLN A 497 -3.82 -33.43 5.44
N THR A 498 -3.80 -32.36 6.24
CA THR A 498 -3.57 -32.43 7.69
C THR A 498 -4.63 -33.25 8.39
N GLN A 499 -5.90 -33.04 8.05
CA GLN A 499 -7.01 -33.78 8.61
C GLN A 499 -6.94 -35.28 8.25
N PHE A 500 -6.67 -35.60 6.99
CA PHE A 500 -6.49 -36.97 6.53
C PHE A 500 -5.32 -37.68 7.22
N ALA A 501 -4.20 -36.98 7.40
CA ALA A 501 -3.03 -37.49 8.13
C ALA A 501 -3.34 -37.77 9.58
N LYS A 502 -4.10 -36.88 10.25
CA LYS A 502 -4.58 -37.06 11.62
C LYS A 502 -5.47 -38.30 11.74
N GLU A 503 -6.46 -38.42 10.89
CA GLU A 503 -7.37 -39.58 10.86
C GLU A 503 -6.62 -40.89 10.57
N THR A 504 -5.62 -40.84 9.69
CA THR A 504 -4.78 -42.01 9.37
C THR A 504 -3.93 -42.43 10.57
N LEU A 505 -3.34 -41.49 11.29
CA LEU A 505 -2.58 -41.72 12.51
C LEU A 505 -3.48 -42.31 13.60
N GLU A 506 -4.64 -41.68 13.89
CA GLU A 506 -5.61 -42.15 14.89
C GLU A 506 -6.13 -43.57 14.59
N ARG A 507 -6.44 -43.85 13.32
CA ARG A 507 -6.83 -45.20 12.88
C ARG A 507 -5.75 -46.24 13.11
N LYS A 508 -4.48 -45.89 12.85
CA LYS A 508 -3.33 -46.77 13.12
C LYS A 508 -3.13 -47.03 14.61
N PHE A 509 -3.28 -46.02 15.48
CA PHE A 509 -3.28 -46.18 16.94
C PHE A 509 -4.38 -47.12 17.38
N LYS A 510 -5.60 -46.94 16.87
CA LYS A 510 -6.76 -47.80 17.20
C LYS A 510 -6.55 -49.25 16.73
N ASN A 511 -5.97 -49.45 15.55
CA ASN A 511 -5.66 -50.78 15.01
C ASN A 511 -4.63 -51.53 15.84
N ARG A 512 -3.65 -50.80 16.45
CA ARG A 512 -2.69 -51.38 17.37
C ARG A 512 -3.20 -51.47 18.84
N LYS A 513 -4.46 -51.12 19.10
CA LYS A 513 -5.12 -51.08 20.44
C LYS A 513 -4.33 -50.23 21.43
N LEU A 514 -3.80 -49.11 20.99
CA LEU A 514 -3.07 -48.16 21.81
C LEU A 514 -3.99 -47.01 22.19
N GLU A 515 -3.94 -46.61 23.46
CA GLU A 515 -4.59 -45.37 23.89
C GLU A 515 -3.82 -44.16 23.38
N TYR A 516 -4.56 -43.22 22.82
CA TYR A 516 -4.02 -42.00 22.25
C TYR A 516 -4.00 -40.89 23.31
N ASP A 517 -2.78 -40.53 23.75
CA ASP A 517 -2.57 -39.39 24.64
C ASP A 517 -1.99 -38.20 23.87
N GLU A 518 -2.78 -37.13 23.78
CA GLU A 518 -2.40 -35.93 23.04
C GLU A 518 -1.17 -35.23 23.63
N ALA A 519 -0.97 -35.31 24.96
CA ALA A 519 0.17 -34.68 25.62
C ALA A 519 1.49 -35.38 25.27
N ILE A 520 1.50 -36.72 25.17
CA ILE A 520 2.68 -37.51 24.76
C ILE A 520 2.98 -37.23 23.27
N LEU A 521 1.95 -37.16 22.43
CA LEU A 521 2.12 -36.84 21.01
C LEU A 521 2.70 -35.44 20.81
N MET A 522 2.20 -34.46 21.55
CA MET A 522 2.73 -33.09 21.48
C MET A 522 4.22 -33.00 21.87
N ARG A 523 4.64 -33.76 22.88
CA ARG A 523 6.06 -33.86 23.27
C ARG A 523 6.88 -34.53 22.18
N LEU A 524 6.37 -35.60 21.57
CA LEU A 524 7.01 -36.27 20.45
C LEU A 524 7.20 -35.35 19.25
N ILE A 525 6.17 -34.57 18.86
CA ILE A 525 6.22 -33.60 17.78
C ILE A 525 7.36 -32.57 18.00
N ARG A 526 7.46 -32.05 19.22
CA ARG A 526 8.57 -31.13 19.60
C ARG A 526 9.95 -31.80 19.54
N LYS A 527 10.06 -33.05 20.01
CA LYS A 527 11.29 -33.83 19.97
C LYS A 527 11.74 -34.12 18.53
N LEU A 528 10.80 -34.30 17.61
CA LEU A 528 11.06 -34.49 16.19
C LEU A 528 11.45 -33.18 15.48
N GLY A 529 11.42 -32.03 16.15
CA GLY A 529 11.89 -30.73 15.63
C GLY A 529 10.86 -29.95 14.87
N PHE A 530 9.58 -30.33 14.91
CA PHE A 530 8.51 -29.59 14.24
C PHE A 530 8.11 -28.36 15.05
N LYS A 531 7.98 -27.21 14.38
CA LYS A 531 7.55 -25.95 15.00
C LYS A 531 6.06 -25.89 15.26
N THR A 532 5.26 -26.52 14.38
CA THR A 532 3.80 -26.56 14.50
C THR A 532 3.29 -27.98 14.33
N VAL A 533 2.13 -28.25 14.93
CA VAL A 533 1.41 -29.53 14.78
C VAL A 533 0.99 -29.75 13.32
N THR A 534 0.71 -28.66 12.62
CA THR A 534 0.32 -28.67 11.20
C THR A 534 1.48 -29.16 10.32
N ASP A 535 2.72 -28.71 10.58
CA ASP A 535 3.90 -29.15 9.83
C ASP A 535 4.18 -30.66 10.03
N PHE A 536 3.95 -31.16 11.25
CA PHE A 536 4.06 -32.59 11.54
C PHE A 536 3.04 -33.43 10.74
N TYR A 537 1.75 -33.05 10.76
CA TYR A 537 0.75 -33.77 9.98
C TYR A 537 0.96 -33.62 8.46
N GLN A 538 1.46 -32.47 7.99
CA GLN A 538 1.87 -32.31 6.59
C GLN A 538 3.03 -33.25 6.21
N SER A 539 3.98 -33.48 7.10
CA SER A 539 5.08 -34.41 6.82
C SER A 539 4.59 -35.86 6.70
N ILE A 540 3.55 -36.23 7.46
CA ILE A 540 2.87 -37.52 7.32
C ILE A 540 2.11 -37.59 6.00
N ALA A 541 1.35 -36.54 5.67
CA ALA A 541 0.57 -36.48 4.43
C ALA A 541 1.44 -36.54 3.17
N ASN A 542 2.66 -35.98 3.23
CA ASN A 542 3.63 -36.00 2.13
C ASN A 542 4.52 -37.27 2.12
N GLU A 543 4.20 -38.27 2.95
CA GLU A 543 4.96 -39.53 3.09
C GLU A 543 6.46 -39.34 3.43
N SER A 544 6.83 -38.16 3.96
CA SER A 544 8.20 -37.89 4.40
C SER A 544 8.51 -38.53 5.73
N MET A 545 7.50 -39.00 6.47
CA MET A 545 7.60 -39.80 7.69
C MET A 545 6.65 -40.98 7.66
N ASP A 546 7.17 -42.15 8.01
CA ASP A 546 6.32 -43.33 8.15
C ASP A 546 5.52 -43.29 9.47
N VAL A 547 4.23 -43.53 9.34
CA VAL A 547 3.30 -43.57 10.49
C VAL A 547 3.70 -44.64 11.50
N ASN A 548 4.28 -45.78 11.06
CA ASN A 548 4.73 -46.85 11.96
C ASN A 548 5.90 -46.41 12.80
N ASP A 549 6.89 -45.71 12.22
CA ASP A 549 8.02 -45.14 12.95
C ASP A 549 7.60 -44.12 14.00
N ILE A 550 6.56 -43.36 13.71
CA ILE A 550 5.98 -42.38 14.66
C ILE A 550 5.37 -43.12 15.84
N ILE A 551 4.63 -44.21 15.60
CA ILE A 551 3.98 -44.99 16.64
C ILE A 551 5.04 -45.69 17.51
N ASP A 552 6.09 -46.22 16.91
CA ASP A 552 7.17 -46.89 17.66
C ASP A 552 7.92 -45.88 18.55
N LYS A 553 8.25 -44.69 18.05
CA LYS A 553 8.81 -43.59 18.85
C LYS A 553 7.84 -43.07 19.95
N TYR A 554 6.53 -43.10 19.68
CA TYR A 554 5.54 -42.76 20.68
C TYR A 554 5.52 -43.80 21.84
N LEU A 555 5.55 -45.09 21.49
CA LEU A 555 5.59 -46.15 22.49
C LEU A 555 6.86 -46.13 23.35
N ASP A 556 8.02 -45.85 22.73
CA ASP A 556 9.29 -45.67 23.47
C ASP A 556 9.21 -44.49 24.44
N MET A 557 8.53 -43.44 24.06
CA MET A 557 8.38 -42.26 24.89
C MET A 557 7.39 -42.53 26.04
N GLN A 558 6.29 -43.23 25.77
CA GLN A 558 5.31 -43.66 26.77
C GLN A 558 5.94 -44.60 27.82
N LYS A 559 6.75 -45.60 27.39
CA LYS A 559 7.47 -46.48 28.28
C LYS A 559 8.40 -45.73 29.23
N ARG A 560 9.23 -44.83 28.70
CA ARG A 560 10.14 -44.01 29.52
C ARG A 560 9.42 -43.13 30.53
N GLU A 561 8.27 -42.60 30.19
CA GLU A 561 7.44 -41.81 31.14
C GLU A 561 6.80 -42.69 32.21
N THR A 562 6.40 -43.92 31.88
CA THR A 562 5.84 -44.86 32.83
C THR A 562 6.93 -45.35 33.81
N GLU A 563 8.09 -45.69 33.30
CA GLU A 563 9.28 -46.05 34.12
C GLU A 563 9.72 -44.93 35.06
N GLN A 564 9.74 -43.68 34.59
CA GLN A 564 10.01 -42.53 35.45
C GLN A 564 8.92 -42.25 36.49
N ARG A 565 7.66 -42.54 36.19
CA ARG A 565 6.55 -42.42 37.17
C ARG A 565 6.63 -43.56 38.23
N GLU A 566 6.99 -44.75 37.85
CA GLU A 566 7.19 -45.86 38.80
C GLU A 566 8.39 -45.62 39.73
N GLU A 567 9.51 -45.11 39.24
CA GLU A 567 10.67 -44.71 40.08
C GLU A 567 10.31 -43.60 41.09
N ILE A 568 9.35 -42.70 40.76
CA ILE A 568 8.90 -41.64 41.66
C ILE A 568 7.91 -42.17 42.71
N SER A 569 7.16 -43.25 42.42
CA SER A 569 6.18 -43.83 43.35
C SER A 569 6.78 -44.70 44.47
N TYR A 570 8.03 -45.16 44.31
CA TYR A 570 8.74 -45.97 45.31
C TYR A 570 9.51 -45.15 46.37
N ARG A 571 9.47 -43.84 46.38
CA ARG A 571 10.01 -42.99 47.45
C ARG A 571 8.91 -42.76 48.49
N SER A 572 8.95 -43.63 49.57
CA SER A 572 8.01 -43.52 50.69
C SER A 572 8.18 -42.20 51.46
N ALA A 573 7.10 -41.78 52.11
CA ALA A 573 7.01 -40.52 52.85
C ALA A 573 7.90 -40.40 54.11
N GLU A 574 8.65 -41.42 54.47
CA GLU A 574 9.50 -41.47 55.67
C GLU A 574 10.88 -40.82 55.55
N GLY A 575 11.23 -40.28 54.36
CA GLY A 575 12.54 -39.64 54.10
C GLY A 575 12.50 -38.11 54.01
N PHE A 576 11.44 -37.41 54.45
CA PHE A 576 11.35 -35.97 54.36
C PHE A 576 12.08 -35.29 55.53
N ASN A 577 13.42 -35.23 55.47
CA ASN A 577 14.19 -34.32 56.31
C ASN A 577 14.37 -33.00 55.58
N MET A 578 13.83 -31.94 56.22
CA MET A 578 14.11 -30.54 55.84
C MET A 578 15.60 -30.25 56.08
N GLN A 579 16.40 -30.48 55.08
CA GLN A 579 17.73 -29.87 55.04
C GLN A 579 17.64 -28.58 54.19
N GLN A 580 18.10 -27.49 54.82
CA GLN A 580 18.30 -26.20 54.13
C GLN A 580 19.15 -26.41 52.88
N PRO A 581 18.85 -25.80 51.75
CA PRO A 581 19.66 -25.99 50.56
C PRO A 581 20.95 -25.21 50.70
N THR A 582 22.04 -25.93 50.85
CA THR A 582 23.38 -25.45 50.57
C THR A 582 23.50 -25.13 49.09
N ASP A 583 24.13 -24.01 48.84
CA ASP A 583 24.46 -23.50 47.51
C ASP A 583 25.22 -24.52 46.65
N ALA A 584 25.02 -24.36 45.31
CA ALA A 584 25.79 -24.96 44.22
C ALA A 584 25.45 -26.40 43.84
N LYS A 585 24.45 -26.57 42.99
CA LYS A 585 24.52 -27.59 41.94
C LYS A 585 25.05 -26.99 40.66
N ASP A 586 26.17 -27.46 40.19
CA ASP A 586 26.72 -27.14 38.87
C ASP A 586 25.70 -27.49 37.77
N TYR A 587 25.07 -26.48 37.20
CA TYR A 587 24.31 -26.65 35.97
C TYR A 587 25.27 -26.64 34.79
N LYS A 588 25.23 -27.73 34.00
CA LYS A 588 26.16 -27.96 32.86
C LYS A 588 25.78 -27.18 31.60
N ASP A 589 24.65 -26.47 31.55
CA ASP A 589 24.17 -25.73 30.38
C ASP A 589 23.81 -24.28 30.72
N ASP A 590 23.81 -23.39 29.72
CA ASP A 590 23.32 -22.00 29.81
C ASP A 590 21.86 -21.95 30.27
N VAL A 591 21.63 -22.05 31.58
CA VAL A 591 20.29 -22.15 32.16
C VAL A 591 19.85 -20.77 32.65
N LEU A 592 18.74 -20.31 32.16
CA LEU A 592 18.06 -19.15 32.71
C LEU A 592 17.20 -19.59 33.91
N VAL A 593 17.46 -19.06 35.09
CA VAL A 593 16.64 -19.31 36.28
C VAL A 593 15.62 -18.22 36.40
N ILE A 594 14.34 -18.61 36.28
CA ILE A 594 13.19 -17.76 36.51
C ILE A 594 12.62 -18.12 37.87
N ASP A 595 12.07 -17.18 38.61
CA ASP A 595 11.60 -17.25 40.00
C ASP A 595 11.09 -18.65 40.43
N ARG A 596 11.47 -19.07 41.65
CA ARG A 596 11.36 -20.44 42.18
C ARG A 596 9.98 -21.10 42.10
N ASN A 597 8.94 -20.31 41.88
CA ASN A 597 7.54 -20.77 41.82
C ASN A 597 7.00 -21.07 40.39
N LEU A 598 7.79 -20.86 39.34
CA LEU A 598 7.37 -21.00 37.94
C LEU A 598 8.17 -22.09 37.22
N LYS A 599 7.94 -23.36 37.63
CA LYS A 599 8.48 -24.51 36.91
C LYS A 599 7.64 -24.87 35.71
N GLY A 600 8.26 -24.98 34.53
CA GLY A 600 7.61 -25.52 33.32
C GLY A 600 7.02 -24.49 32.35
N LEU A 601 7.27 -23.20 32.51
CA LEU A 601 6.88 -22.20 31.52
C LEU A 601 7.98 -22.00 30.45
N ASP A 602 7.56 -22.10 29.20
CA ASP A 602 8.45 -21.80 28.06
C ASP A 602 8.84 -20.32 28.08
N PHE A 603 10.09 -20.02 27.89
CA PHE A 603 10.59 -18.65 27.74
C PHE A 603 11.20 -18.40 26.38
N THR A 604 11.09 -17.16 25.92
CA THR A 604 11.72 -16.70 24.67
C THR A 604 12.50 -15.42 24.91
N LEU A 605 13.64 -15.27 24.21
CA LEU A 605 14.42 -14.03 24.28
C LEU A 605 13.72 -12.93 23.48
N ALA A 606 13.63 -11.74 24.05
CA ALA A 606 12.97 -10.60 23.43
C ALA A 606 13.78 -10.04 22.26
N ARG A 607 13.16 -9.89 21.10
CA ARG A 607 13.82 -9.37 19.90
C ARG A 607 14.17 -7.87 19.97
N CYS A 608 13.50 -7.10 20.84
CA CYS A 608 13.72 -5.65 20.98
C CYS A 608 15.04 -5.30 21.67
N CYS A 609 15.64 -6.22 22.44
CA CYS A 609 16.88 -5.98 23.18
C CYS A 609 17.90 -7.13 23.07
N ASN A 610 17.54 -8.25 22.46
CA ASN A 610 18.38 -9.42 22.18
C ASN A 610 19.29 -9.79 23.37
N PRO A 611 18.75 -10.20 24.55
CA PRO A 611 19.55 -10.52 25.70
C PRO A 611 20.47 -11.73 25.42
N ILE A 612 21.68 -11.64 25.92
CA ILE A 612 22.71 -12.71 25.83
C ILE A 612 23.17 -13.10 27.21
N TYR A 613 23.93 -14.19 27.31
CA TYR A 613 24.52 -14.65 28.57
C TYR A 613 25.36 -13.54 29.21
N GLY A 614 25.11 -13.29 30.52
CA GLY A 614 25.79 -12.26 31.29
C GLY A 614 25.11 -10.90 31.31
N ASP A 615 24.02 -10.67 30.50
CA ASP A 615 23.20 -9.47 30.64
C ASP A 615 22.34 -9.51 31.92
N GLU A 616 22.11 -8.37 32.56
CA GLU A 616 21.06 -8.25 33.57
C GLU A 616 19.67 -8.33 32.93
N VAL A 617 18.87 -9.32 33.32
CA VAL A 617 17.61 -9.63 32.65
C VAL A 617 16.42 -9.70 33.60
N PHE A 618 15.23 -9.48 33.05
CA PHE A 618 13.95 -9.75 33.72
C PHE A 618 13.00 -10.49 32.75
N GLY A 619 12.08 -11.26 33.31
CA GLY A 619 11.02 -11.89 32.53
C GLY A 619 9.76 -11.05 32.50
N PHE A 620 9.08 -11.04 31.37
CA PHE A 620 7.76 -10.40 31.18
C PHE A 620 6.75 -11.46 30.73
N VAL A 621 5.70 -11.67 31.50
CA VAL A 621 4.64 -12.66 31.19
C VAL A 621 3.77 -12.13 30.07
N SER A 622 3.77 -12.79 28.91
CA SER A 622 2.98 -12.42 27.73
C SER A 622 1.50 -12.87 27.87
N ILE A 623 0.59 -12.16 27.20
CA ILE A 623 -0.84 -12.51 27.14
C ILE A 623 -1.06 -13.86 26.41
N ASN A 624 -0.22 -14.13 25.41
CA ASN A 624 -0.35 -15.32 24.55
C ASN A 624 0.35 -16.57 25.13
N GLY A 625 0.65 -16.56 26.44
CA GLY A 625 1.36 -17.65 27.13
C GLY A 625 2.89 -17.56 26.93
N GLY A 626 3.66 -17.87 28.00
CA GLY A 626 5.10 -17.85 28.01
C GLY A 626 5.72 -16.55 28.55
N ILE A 627 7.01 -16.63 28.89
CA ILE A 627 7.78 -15.54 29.46
C ILE A 627 8.74 -15.00 28.41
N LYS A 628 8.72 -13.69 28.15
CA LYS A 628 9.72 -13.01 27.32
C LYS A 628 10.80 -12.41 28.20
N ILE A 629 12.05 -12.79 27.93
CA ILE A 629 13.21 -12.30 28.68
C ILE A 629 13.75 -11.03 28.03
N HIS A 630 13.76 -9.97 28.81
CA HIS A 630 14.27 -8.65 28.42
C HIS A 630 15.50 -8.29 29.23
N ARG A 631 16.37 -7.45 28.66
CA ARG A 631 17.43 -6.79 29.40
C ARG A 631 16.84 -5.72 30.32
N CYS A 632 17.49 -5.48 31.47
CA CYS A 632 17.04 -4.44 32.41
C CYS A 632 17.13 -3.03 31.86
N ASP A 633 18.02 -2.76 30.91
CA ASP A 633 18.22 -1.50 30.19
C ASP A 633 17.45 -1.41 28.86
N CYS A 634 16.54 -2.34 28.57
CA CYS A 634 15.72 -2.31 27.37
C CYS A 634 14.93 -1.00 27.27
N PRO A 635 14.84 -0.34 26.10
CA PRO A 635 14.04 0.87 25.93
C PRO A 635 12.58 0.74 26.41
N ASN A 636 12.00 -0.44 26.22
CA ASN A 636 10.63 -0.75 26.63
C ASN A 636 10.48 -1.10 28.12
N ALA A 637 11.59 -1.30 28.86
CA ALA A 637 11.56 -1.75 30.27
C ALA A 637 10.85 -0.74 31.19
N LYS A 638 11.04 0.57 30.96
CA LYS A 638 10.39 1.63 31.76
C LYS A 638 8.85 1.57 31.64
N GLU A 639 8.36 1.42 30.42
CA GLU A 639 6.93 1.34 30.16
C GLU A 639 6.32 0.03 30.70
N MET A 640 7.01 -1.08 30.52
CA MET A 640 6.60 -2.38 31.06
C MET A 640 6.50 -2.36 32.60
N ARG A 641 7.48 -1.74 33.26
CA ARG A 641 7.49 -1.63 34.73
C ARG A 641 6.43 -0.66 35.26
N SER A 642 6.12 0.39 34.52
CA SER A 642 5.10 1.38 34.95
C SER A 642 3.68 0.89 34.72
N ARG A 643 3.40 0.26 33.55
CA ARG A 643 2.04 -0.14 33.17
C ARG A 643 1.65 -1.54 33.68
N PHE A 644 2.61 -2.47 33.77
CA PHE A 644 2.33 -3.89 34.05
C PHE A 644 3.30 -4.49 35.09
N PRO A 645 3.46 -3.88 36.29
CA PRO A 645 4.42 -4.37 37.29
C PRO A 645 4.10 -5.81 37.73
N TYR A 646 2.84 -6.22 37.74
CA TYR A 646 2.39 -7.56 38.12
C TYR A 646 2.74 -8.67 37.11
N ARG A 647 3.23 -8.32 35.91
CA ARG A 647 3.70 -9.28 34.88
C ARG A 647 5.21 -9.45 34.84
N ILE A 648 5.93 -8.75 35.72
CA ILE A 648 7.37 -8.81 35.76
C ILE A 648 7.81 -9.89 36.73
N VAL A 649 8.66 -10.79 36.25
CA VAL A 649 9.27 -11.87 37.05
C VAL A 649 10.78 -11.70 37.07
N LYS A 650 11.40 -12.03 38.20
CA LYS A 650 12.85 -12.01 38.31
C LYS A 650 13.46 -13.12 37.48
N ALA A 651 14.44 -12.79 36.66
CA ALA A 651 15.20 -13.74 35.86
C ALA A 651 16.71 -13.48 35.99
N ARG A 652 17.52 -14.52 35.99
CA ARG A 652 18.98 -14.43 36.00
C ARG A 652 19.61 -15.57 35.23
N TRP A 653 20.76 -15.34 34.65
CA TRP A 653 21.58 -16.39 34.07
C TRP A 653 22.23 -17.21 35.16
N ALA A 654 22.33 -18.54 35.00
CA ALA A 654 23.03 -19.47 35.86
C ALA A 654 23.88 -20.43 35.01
N GLY A 655 24.98 -20.92 35.58
CA GLY A 655 25.92 -21.79 34.88
C GLY A 655 27.12 -21.05 34.25
N LYS A 656 27.95 -21.76 33.49
CA LYS A 656 29.07 -21.20 32.69
C LYS A 656 28.66 -21.21 31.23
N SER A 657 29.00 -20.14 30.49
CA SER A 657 28.80 -20.09 29.03
C SER A 657 29.52 -21.31 28.37
N GLN A 658 28.75 -22.15 27.68
CA GLN A 658 29.27 -23.33 26.99
C GLN A 658 29.37 -23.10 25.48
N GLY A 659 29.86 -21.93 25.04
CA GLY A 659 30.16 -21.71 23.62
C GLY A 659 28.97 -21.51 22.71
N LYS A 660 27.75 -21.25 23.23
CA LYS A 660 26.63 -20.73 22.43
C LYS A 660 27.00 -19.35 21.89
N GLN A 661 26.98 -19.21 20.60
CA GLN A 661 27.30 -17.95 19.93
C GLN A 661 26.06 -17.15 19.61
N TYR A 662 26.04 -15.90 20.06
CA TYR A 662 24.90 -14.95 19.88
C TYR A 662 25.25 -13.90 18.84
N PRO A 663 24.46 -13.76 17.75
CA PRO A 663 24.64 -12.68 16.79
C PRO A 663 24.11 -11.37 17.36
N ILE A 664 24.97 -10.36 17.46
CA ILE A 664 24.64 -9.02 17.96
C ILE A 664 24.99 -7.99 16.90
N THR A 665 24.09 -7.06 16.68
CA THR A 665 24.30 -5.93 15.77
C THR A 665 24.60 -4.68 16.57
N LEU A 666 25.74 -4.06 16.30
CA LEU A 666 26.20 -2.79 16.88
C LEU A 666 26.00 -1.67 15.85
N ARG A 667 25.45 -0.55 16.26
CA ARG A 667 25.41 0.66 15.46
C ARG A 667 26.59 1.56 15.84
N ILE A 668 27.41 1.90 14.86
CA ILE A 668 28.60 2.73 15.02
C ILE A 668 28.39 4.04 14.28
N ILE A 669 28.60 5.16 14.94
CA ILE A 669 28.51 6.50 14.35
C ILE A 669 29.84 7.21 14.58
N GLY A 670 30.37 7.83 13.53
CA GLY A 670 31.65 8.56 13.62
C GLY A 670 31.89 9.46 12.41
N HIS A 671 33.10 10.05 12.36
CA HIS A 671 33.56 10.80 11.21
C HIS A 671 34.03 9.84 10.11
N ASP A 672 33.79 10.21 8.85
CA ASP A 672 34.22 9.40 7.70
C ASP A 672 35.71 9.65 7.41
N ASP A 673 36.55 8.95 8.20
CA ASP A 673 38.02 8.98 8.04
C ASP A 673 38.51 7.77 7.21
N ILE A 674 39.47 8.00 6.31
CA ILE A 674 40.08 6.95 5.49
C ILE A 674 40.68 5.87 6.41
N GLY A 675 40.25 4.61 6.22
CA GLY A 675 40.77 3.45 6.96
C GLY A 675 40.02 3.11 8.25
N ILE A 676 38.92 3.82 8.61
CA ILE A 676 38.16 3.51 9.83
C ILE A 676 37.59 2.09 9.83
N VAL A 677 37.12 1.63 8.67
CA VAL A 677 36.62 0.24 8.47
C VAL A 677 37.71 -0.76 8.71
N THR A 678 38.89 -0.51 8.17
CA THR A 678 40.07 -1.38 8.33
C THR A 678 40.50 -1.45 9.80
N ASN A 679 40.48 -0.33 10.51
CA ASN A 679 40.81 -0.29 11.92
C ASN A 679 39.79 -1.06 12.78
N ILE A 680 38.47 -0.89 12.52
CA ILE A 680 37.41 -1.62 13.22
C ILE A 680 37.55 -3.15 12.97
N THR A 681 37.70 -3.56 11.71
CA THR A 681 37.85 -4.97 11.35
C THR A 681 39.14 -5.59 11.91
N SER A 682 40.24 -4.82 11.97
CA SER A 682 41.51 -5.24 12.59
C SER A 682 41.35 -5.51 14.08
N ILE A 683 40.55 -4.70 14.80
CA ILE A 683 40.27 -4.95 16.22
C ILE A 683 39.47 -6.23 16.39
N ILE A 684 38.44 -6.45 15.57
CA ILE A 684 37.60 -7.65 15.67
C ILE A 684 38.42 -8.92 15.39
N ASN A 685 39.29 -8.89 14.37
CA ASN A 685 40.12 -10.04 14.00
C ASN A 685 41.18 -10.38 15.04
N LYS A 686 41.52 -9.45 15.94
CA LYS A 686 42.46 -9.70 17.06
C LYS A 686 41.78 -10.33 18.29
N GLU A 687 40.44 -10.34 18.32
CA GLU A 687 39.68 -10.91 19.43
C GLU A 687 39.42 -12.40 19.21
N ASN A 688 39.88 -13.23 20.12
CA ASN A 688 39.63 -14.67 20.09
C ASN A 688 38.15 -14.94 20.38
N ASN A 689 37.49 -15.75 19.56
CA ASN A 689 36.09 -16.17 19.67
C ASN A 689 35.05 -15.12 19.34
N ILE A 690 35.39 -14.01 18.65
CA ILE A 690 34.45 -13.06 18.07
C ILE A 690 34.52 -13.19 16.55
N LEU A 691 33.38 -13.51 15.92
CA LEU A 691 33.32 -13.65 14.46
C LEU A 691 32.49 -12.47 13.87
N LEU A 692 33.09 -11.83 12.89
CA LEU A 692 32.38 -10.81 12.08
C LEU A 692 31.43 -11.50 11.09
N ARG A 693 30.13 -11.21 11.16
CA ARG A 693 29.14 -11.76 10.22
C ARG A 693 28.84 -10.79 9.07
N SER A 694 28.63 -9.53 9.39
CA SER A 694 28.34 -8.50 8.37
C SER A 694 28.79 -7.14 8.86
N ILE A 695 29.14 -6.28 7.91
CA ILE A 695 29.40 -4.87 8.11
C ILE A 695 28.74 -4.11 6.96
N SER A 696 27.95 -3.10 7.30
CA SER A 696 27.32 -2.17 6.35
C SER A 696 27.63 -0.76 6.82
N ILE A 697 28.12 0.09 5.94
CA ILE A 697 28.50 1.46 6.26
C ILE A 697 27.91 2.38 5.21
N ASP A 698 27.20 3.39 5.66
CA ASP A 698 26.68 4.48 4.86
C ASP A 698 27.33 5.79 5.31
N SER A 699 27.89 6.53 4.35
CA SER A 699 28.56 7.82 4.60
C SER A 699 27.77 8.94 3.97
N HIS A 700 27.42 9.95 4.79
CA HIS A 700 26.77 11.20 4.35
C HIS A 700 27.38 12.38 5.11
N ASP A 701 27.71 13.46 4.42
CA ASP A 701 28.15 14.75 4.98
C ASP A 701 29.33 14.67 5.97
N GLY A 702 30.33 13.80 5.64
CA GLY A 702 31.52 13.63 6.49
C GLY A 702 31.29 12.86 7.78
N LEU A 703 30.10 12.27 7.96
CA LEU A 703 29.77 11.34 9.01
C LEU A 703 29.47 9.98 8.43
N PHE A 704 29.88 8.89 9.10
CA PHE A 704 29.43 7.55 8.76
C PHE A 704 28.49 6.98 9.81
N SER A 705 27.51 6.19 9.37
CA SER A 705 26.67 5.35 10.20
C SER A 705 26.85 3.91 9.74
N GLY A 706 27.42 3.05 10.60
CA GLY A 706 27.68 1.66 10.28
C GLY A 706 26.87 0.70 11.15
N MET A 707 26.43 -0.40 10.56
CA MET A 707 25.84 -1.55 11.24
C MET A 707 26.83 -2.71 11.19
N LEU A 708 27.30 -3.15 12.36
CA LEU A 708 28.28 -4.20 12.53
C LEU A 708 27.65 -5.39 13.23
N THR A 709 27.51 -6.53 12.58
CA THR A 709 27.00 -7.76 13.22
C THR A 709 28.15 -8.69 13.56
N VAL A 710 28.33 -8.91 14.84
CA VAL A 710 29.34 -9.83 15.40
C VAL A 710 28.69 -10.99 16.15
N THR A 711 29.36 -12.10 16.23
CA THR A 711 28.93 -13.26 17.03
C THR A 711 29.81 -13.36 18.29
N VAL A 712 29.17 -13.33 19.45
CA VAL A 712 29.83 -13.36 20.77
C VAL A 712 29.22 -14.45 21.65
N ASP A 713 29.96 -14.95 22.64
CA ASP A 713 29.54 -15.99 23.57
C ASP A 713 29.02 -15.39 24.92
N ASP A 714 29.48 -14.21 25.32
CA ASP A 714 29.05 -13.54 26.56
C ASP A 714 29.06 -12.00 26.47
N ASN A 715 28.38 -11.36 27.43
CA ASN A 715 28.30 -9.90 27.51
C ASN A 715 29.65 -9.24 27.88
N ALA A 716 30.52 -9.91 28.67
CA ALA A 716 31.77 -9.30 29.06
C ALA A 716 32.71 -9.08 27.86
N LYS A 717 32.75 -10.07 26.94
CA LYS A 717 33.51 -9.94 25.69
C LYS A 717 32.93 -8.89 24.76
N LEU A 718 31.57 -8.78 24.69
CA LEU A 718 30.90 -7.75 23.91
C LEU A 718 31.24 -6.37 24.41
N GLU A 719 31.20 -6.14 25.74
CA GLU A 719 31.55 -4.83 26.33
C GLU A 719 33.02 -4.48 26.11
N SER A 720 33.92 -5.47 26.21
CA SER A 720 35.34 -5.29 25.88
C SER A 720 35.52 -4.87 24.43
N LEU A 721 34.81 -5.50 23.49
CA LEU A 721 34.84 -5.14 22.08
C LEU A 721 34.30 -3.73 21.85
N ILE A 722 33.17 -3.36 22.47
CA ILE A 722 32.57 -2.01 22.37
C ILE A 722 33.58 -0.97 22.89
N LYS A 723 34.23 -1.21 24.01
CA LYS A 723 35.25 -0.29 24.55
C LYS A 723 36.42 -0.13 23.57
N LYS A 724 36.91 -1.19 22.97
CA LYS A 724 38.02 -1.16 21.99
C LYS A 724 37.59 -0.43 20.70
N ILE A 725 36.37 -0.63 20.19
CA ILE A 725 35.88 0.10 19.02
C ILE A 725 35.75 1.59 19.31
N LYS A 726 35.31 2.00 20.53
CA LYS A 726 35.26 3.39 20.94
C LYS A 726 36.61 4.09 20.97
N THR A 727 37.71 3.37 21.09
CA THR A 727 39.09 3.96 21.06
C THR A 727 39.58 4.24 19.62
N VAL A 728 38.89 3.75 18.61
CA VAL A 728 39.27 4.02 17.22
C VAL A 728 39.03 5.50 16.89
N LYS A 729 40.09 6.13 16.38
CA LYS A 729 40.03 7.55 15.99
C LYS A 729 38.91 7.74 14.95
N GLY A 730 38.03 8.68 15.19
CA GLY A 730 36.89 8.96 14.31
C GLY A 730 35.56 8.35 14.80
N VAL A 731 35.55 7.33 15.65
CA VAL A 731 34.31 6.76 16.23
C VAL A 731 33.79 7.69 17.34
N LYS A 732 32.55 8.15 17.21
CA LYS A 732 31.87 8.98 18.23
C LYS A 732 31.00 8.15 19.16
N GLN A 733 30.26 7.22 18.62
CA GLN A 733 29.27 6.46 19.38
C GLN A 733 29.20 5.01 18.89
N VAL A 734 29.07 4.08 19.82
CA VAL A 734 28.79 2.66 19.56
C VAL A 734 27.65 2.25 20.46
N ASN A 735 26.56 1.83 19.84
CA ASN A 735 25.33 1.39 20.52
C ASN A 735 25.00 -0.05 20.12
N ARG A 736 24.39 -0.77 21.07
CA ARG A 736 23.83 -2.13 20.87
C ARG A 736 22.33 -2.08 20.66
#